data_2d629b7fe42b015a54867bbd2abaec30
#
_entry.id   2d629b7fe42b015a54867bbd2abaec30
#
_cell.length_a   1.000
_cell.length_b   1.000
_cell.length_c   1.000
_cell.angle_alpha   90.00
_cell.angle_beta   90.00
_cell.angle_gamma   90.00
#
_symmetry.space_group_name_H-M   'P 1'
#
loop_
_entity.id
_entity.type
_entity.pdbx_description
1 polymer ?
#
loop_
_entity_poly.entity_id
_entity_poly.type
_entity_poly.pdbx_seq_one_letter_code
_entity_poly.pdbx_strand_id
1 'polypeptide(L)'
;ELARRNSDPSYEKWRVNNRNVYEYFGNTNWYDVFYKDYTTGHQHNISVTGGGDVASYYVSGRMFEQDGIYNAGDEKYQQFNVKAKGIVNVKPWLRVENTTDFMSRYSHQPTSHTGISTTPMTVSRMLNHQAYPVAMVTNPDGTWTEAAVYTGWAGFVEGNSWRKDRKFDVNNRTAVTIDLLKDVLVAAADVSFYFNQTDRRQAVNSYTYYTGPDSSGERPSGSLYEERSYNRQKVASSATLTYTPRLGDNHSLSIMGGWNIEDYTYKSNLMSREGIIIPGKPNFSLLEGEAMTLKDNGSYDWGLVGAFYRVSYSYKGKYLLEASGRYDGNSKFPSNQRWGFFPSGSVGWRISEANFMKNANWLDNLKIRASVGSAGNGLISDAYAYLSTMSIAQSSLLNNGSVFNYTQAPSPIPKSLTWEKATTYDLGLDFEAFNGRLNFSADIYRKKTTDMYVVGEELPAVFGNSAPKGNYADMRTDGWEASLSWRDSHKVAGKTLSYNIKVAVWDNTSKITRYTAKTGTLPTNYSINYYEGMTLGEMWGYKCDGLFQSDEEAQTWANYSKFTNRSATWQAGDPRYLDLNGDGYVNNGNNTIYDHGDLVKIGNTTPRYSYSIQGGVRWNGIGISMMWQGVGKRDWYPAKESGYFWGQYGRPYSMALPWHN
;
A
#
# COMPACT_ATOMS: atom_id res chain seq x y z
N GLU A 1 -0.40 -11.40 42.36
CA GLU A 1 1.05 -11.12 42.42
C GLU A 1 1.44 -9.78 41.81
N LEU A 2 0.98 -9.43 40.59
CA LEU A 2 1.23 -8.12 39.96
C LEU A 2 0.70 -6.94 40.76
N ALA A 3 -0.51 -7.05 41.34
CA ALA A 3 -1.06 -6.03 42.25
C ALA A 3 -0.21 -5.86 43.52
N ARG A 4 0.33 -6.96 44.04
CA ARG A 4 1.23 -6.97 45.20
C ARG A 4 2.58 -6.30 44.88
N ARG A 5 3.11 -6.52 43.69
CA ARG A 5 4.36 -5.89 43.17
C ARG A 5 4.22 -4.38 42.97
N ASN A 6 3.04 -3.92 42.55
CA ASN A 6 2.77 -2.50 42.37
C ASN A 6 2.51 -1.72 43.68
N SER A 7 2.09 -2.42 44.76
CA SER A 7 1.75 -1.80 46.03
C SER A 7 2.85 -1.89 47.10
N ASP A 8 3.85 -2.73 46.92
CA ASP A 8 4.93 -2.92 47.88
C ASP A 8 6.26 -2.33 47.32
N PRO A 9 6.70 -1.15 47.85
CA PRO A 9 7.96 -0.54 47.43
C PRO A 9 9.19 -1.38 47.77
N SER A 10 9.07 -2.33 48.70
CA SER A 10 10.17 -3.21 49.12
C SER A 10 10.33 -4.46 48.25
N TYR A 11 9.43 -4.65 47.26
CA TYR A 11 9.51 -5.80 46.39
C TYR A 11 10.75 -5.74 45.50
N GLU A 12 11.60 -6.77 45.59
CA GLU A 12 12.78 -6.88 44.74
C GLU A 12 12.39 -7.00 43.28
N LYS A 13 12.79 -6.03 42.44
CA LYS A 13 12.53 -6.02 41.00
C LYS A 13 13.47 -6.91 40.20
N TRP A 14 14.53 -7.42 40.87
CA TRP A 14 15.56 -8.27 40.28
C TRP A 14 16.28 -9.05 41.36
N ARG A 15 16.96 -10.13 40.97
CA ARG A 15 17.93 -10.84 41.79
C ARG A 15 18.98 -11.50 40.90
N VAL A 16 20.11 -11.87 41.46
CA VAL A 16 21.07 -12.77 40.81
C VAL A 16 20.75 -14.18 41.28
N ASN A 17 20.52 -15.08 40.35
CA ASN A 17 20.22 -16.48 40.66
C ASN A 17 21.50 -17.29 40.90
N ASN A 18 21.36 -18.57 41.26
CA ASN A 18 22.46 -19.49 41.53
C ASN A 18 23.35 -19.82 40.30
N ARG A 19 22.96 -19.36 39.10
CA ARG A 19 23.77 -19.47 37.88
C ARG A 19 24.48 -18.15 37.53
N ASN A 20 24.51 -17.20 38.46
CA ASN A 20 25.07 -15.85 38.26
C ASN A 20 24.40 -15.08 37.11
N VAL A 21 23.06 -15.24 36.91
CA VAL A 21 22.27 -14.57 35.88
C VAL A 21 21.23 -13.69 36.55
N TYR A 22 21.00 -12.51 35.99
CA TYR A 22 19.93 -11.61 36.42
C TYR A 22 18.54 -12.19 36.09
N GLU A 23 17.70 -12.30 37.12
CA GLU A 23 16.27 -12.57 36.99
C GLU A 23 15.49 -11.29 37.29
N TYR A 24 14.57 -10.92 36.36
CA TYR A 24 13.81 -9.69 36.48
C TYR A 24 12.36 -9.96 36.86
N PHE A 25 11.82 -9.09 37.72
CA PHE A 25 10.45 -9.08 38.19
C PHE A 25 9.84 -7.68 38.01
N GLY A 26 10.29 -6.93 37.01
CA GLY A 26 9.85 -5.59 36.71
C GLY A 26 8.41 -5.53 36.17
N ASN A 27 7.94 -4.30 36.02
CA ASN A 27 6.68 -3.98 35.35
C ASN A 27 6.94 -2.80 34.40
N THR A 28 7.73 -3.03 33.37
CA THR A 28 8.16 -2.00 32.42
C THR A 28 7.08 -1.82 31.35
N ASN A 29 6.52 -0.61 31.27
CA ASN A 29 5.72 -0.21 30.13
C ASN A 29 6.65 0.24 28.99
N TRP A 30 6.97 -0.67 28.07
CA TRP A 30 7.86 -0.39 26.97
C TRP A 30 7.32 0.63 25.98
N TYR A 31 6.00 0.85 25.91
CA TYR A 31 5.42 1.91 25.08
C TYR A 31 5.78 3.28 25.63
N ASP A 32 5.68 3.50 26.96
CA ASP A 32 6.07 4.76 27.59
C ASP A 32 7.60 4.98 27.52
N VAL A 33 8.39 3.90 27.50
CA VAL A 33 9.83 3.98 27.27
C VAL A 33 10.13 4.49 25.87
N PHE A 34 9.46 3.96 24.83
CA PHE A 34 9.76 4.27 23.44
C PHE A 34 9.07 5.52 22.92
N TYR A 35 7.82 5.78 23.29
CA TYR A 35 6.98 6.76 22.62
C TYR A 35 6.67 7.97 23.50
N LYS A 36 6.72 9.15 22.90
CA LYS A 36 6.20 10.39 23.44
C LYS A 36 4.67 10.37 23.40
N ASP A 37 4.04 11.05 24.38
CA ASP A 37 2.59 11.23 24.38
C ASP A 37 2.11 12.07 23.17
N TYR A 38 2.94 13.01 22.72
CA TYR A 38 2.64 13.85 21.55
C TYR A 38 3.93 14.23 20.81
N THR A 39 3.78 14.53 19.54
CA THR A 39 4.84 15.11 18.70
C THR A 39 4.32 16.35 17.99
N THR A 40 5.24 17.21 17.58
CA THR A 40 4.93 18.48 16.92
C THR A 40 5.28 18.44 15.43
N GLY A 41 4.51 19.17 14.66
CA GLY A 41 4.79 19.43 13.27
C GLY A 41 4.27 20.80 12.86
N HIS A 42 4.98 21.46 11.96
CA HIS A 42 4.54 22.74 11.45
C HIS A 42 4.68 22.82 9.95
N GLN A 43 3.81 23.60 9.34
CA GLN A 43 3.80 23.80 7.90
C GLN A 43 3.58 25.28 7.58
N HIS A 44 4.42 25.79 6.70
CA HIS A 44 4.31 27.14 6.16
C HIS A 44 4.11 27.08 4.65
N ASN A 45 3.13 27.82 4.15
CA ASN A 45 2.86 27.94 2.73
C ASN A 45 2.78 29.42 2.36
N ILE A 46 3.45 29.75 1.27
CA ILE A 46 3.33 31.07 0.65
C ILE A 46 3.03 30.88 -0.84
N SER A 47 2.16 31.70 -1.39
CA SER A 47 1.92 31.68 -2.83
C SER A 47 1.64 33.07 -3.35
N VAL A 48 2.08 33.29 -4.59
CA VAL A 48 1.81 34.51 -5.34
C VAL A 48 1.23 34.11 -6.68
N THR A 49 0.14 34.75 -7.05
CA THR A 49 -0.49 34.60 -8.37
C THR A 49 -0.72 35.97 -8.97
N GLY A 50 -0.52 36.09 -10.26
CA GLY A 50 -0.75 37.34 -10.97
C GLY A 50 -0.85 37.08 -12.46
N GLY A 51 -1.28 38.11 -13.19
CA GLY A 51 -1.36 38.03 -14.64
C GLY A 51 -2.30 39.01 -15.25
N GLY A 52 -2.37 38.97 -16.57
CA GLY A 52 -3.26 39.71 -17.44
C GLY A 52 -3.59 38.90 -18.68
N ASP A 53 -4.09 39.53 -19.73
CA ASP A 53 -4.57 38.84 -20.94
C ASP A 53 -3.46 38.09 -21.69
N VAL A 54 -2.21 38.58 -21.61
CA VAL A 54 -1.06 37.97 -22.33
C VAL A 54 -0.36 36.89 -21.52
N ALA A 55 -0.20 37.12 -20.22
CA ALA A 55 0.53 36.18 -19.38
C ALA A 55 -0.06 36.08 -17.97
N SER A 56 0.01 34.87 -17.41
CA SER A 56 -0.33 34.65 -16.00
C SER A 56 0.72 33.72 -15.36
N TYR A 57 0.90 33.88 -14.07
CA TYR A 57 1.84 33.09 -13.31
C TYR A 57 1.30 32.72 -11.93
N TYR A 58 1.79 31.60 -11.44
CA TYR A 58 1.60 31.13 -10.08
C TYR A 58 2.93 30.60 -9.55
N VAL A 59 3.35 31.10 -8.38
CA VAL A 59 4.53 30.60 -7.68
C VAL A 59 4.14 30.30 -6.24
N SER A 60 4.55 29.14 -5.72
CA SER A 60 4.34 28.80 -4.31
C SER A 60 5.57 28.12 -3.71
N GLY A 61 5.78 28.39 -2.42
CA GLY A 61 6.73 27.70 -1.57
C GLY A 61 6.01 27.05 -0.40
N ARG A 62 6.42 25.83 -0.06
CA ARG A 62 5.93 25.09 1.11
C ARG A 62 7.12 24.57 1.89
N MET A 63 7.12 24.78 3.19
CA MET A 63 8.01 24.13 4.15
C MET A 63 7.17 23.32 5.10
N PHE A 64 7.58 22.08 5.34
CA PHE A 64 6.97 21.19 6.31
C PHE A 64 8.08 20.55 7.15
N GLU A 65 7.92 20.60 8.46
CA GLU A 65 8.82 19.95 9.42
C GLU A 65 7.99 19.18 10.44
N GLN A 66 8.45 18.00 10.81
CA GLN A 66 7.83 17.14 11.80
C GLN A 66 8.91 16.46 12.62
N ASP A 67 8.74 16.54 13.93
CA ASP A 67 9.56 15.80 14.90
C ASP A 67 9.09 14.36 15.02
N GLY A 68 10.00 13.49 15.46
CA GLY A 68 9.69 12.09 15.67
C GLY A 68 8.92 11.82 16.95
N ILE A 69 8.34 10.62 17.03
CA ILE A 69 7.52 10.16 18.15
C ILE A 69 8.31 9.40 19.22
N TYR A 70 9.59 9.10 18.98
CA TYR A 70 10.39 8.36 19.95
C TYR A 70 10.96 9.26 21.04
N ASN A 71 11.04 8.73 22.26
CA ASN A 71 11.61 9.43 23.42
C ASN A 71 13.12 9.62 23.33
N ALA A 72 13.81 8.77 22.59
CA ALA A 72 15.25 8.84 22.36
C ALA A 72 15.58 8.67 20.88
N GLY A 73 16.80 9.07 20.50
CA GLY A 73 17.23 9.11 19.12
C GLY A 73 16.78 10.40 18.41
N ASP A 74 17.56 10.80 17.44
CA ASP A 74 17.28 11.99 16.63
C ASP A 74 16.38 11.58 15.45
N GLU A 75 15.10 11.87 15.55
CA GLU A 75 14.11 11.58 14.49
C GLU A 75 13.54 12.88 13.95
N LYS A 76 13.76 13.13 12.66
CA LYS A 76 13.39 14.39 12.01
C LYS A 76 12.92 14.15 10.57
N TYR A 77 11.85 14.82 10.20
CA TYR A 77 11.38 14.89 8.83
C TYR A 77 11.25 16.35 8.39
N GLN A 78 11.90 16.70 7.28
CA GLN A 78 11.84 18.03 6.69
C GLN A 78 11.54 17.91 5.20
N GLN A 79 10.64 18.75 4.68
CA GLN A 79 10.30 18.82 3.29
C GLN A 79 10.13 20.25 2.82
N PHE A 80 10.76 20.58 1.72
CA PHE A 80 10.65 21.84 1.04
C PHE A 80 10.15 21.62 -0.38
N ASN A 81 9.14 22.40 -0.79
CA ASN A 81 8.58 22.35 -2.13
C ASN A 81 8.55 23.75 -2.75
N VAL A 82 8.88 23.84 -4.03
CA VAL A 82 8.64 25.04 -4.86
C VAL A 82 7.86 24.61 -6.08
N LYS A 83 6.80 25.33 -6.39
CA LYS A 83 6.05 25.17 -7.62
C LYS A 83 5.98 26.52 -8.35
N ALA A 84 6.33 26.48 -9.64
CA ALA A 84 6.18 27.60 -10.53
C ALA A 84 5.35 27.18 -11.75
N LYS A 85 4.34 27.97 -12.08
CA LYS A 85 3.53 27.79 -13.29
C LYS A 85 3.45 29.11 -14.02
N GLY A 86 3.76 29.08 -15.33
CA GLY A 86 3.63 30.19 -16.23
C GLY A 86 2.77 29.83 -17.44
N ILE A 87 1.89 30.71 -17.83
CA ILE A 87 1.09 30.61 -19.05
C ILE A 87 1.29 31.88 -19.84
N VAL A 88 1.60 31.76 -21.13
CA VAL A 88 1.79 32.89 -22.03
C VAL A 88 0.98 32.68 -23.30
N ASN A 89 0.08 33.59 -23.61
CA ASN A 89 -0.60 33.69 -24.88
C ASN A 89 0.29 34.49 -25.85
N VAL A 90 1.22 33.79 -26.50
CA VAL A 90 2.23 34.41 -27.40
C VAL A 90 1.55 35.09 -28.59
N LYS A 91 0.46 34.49 -29.07
CA LYS A 91 -0.47 34.99 -30.09
C LYS A 91 -1.88 34.54 -29.71
N PRO A 92 -2.95 35.11 -30.28
CA PRO A 92 -4.32 34.65 -30.03
C PRO A 92 -4.55 33.15 -30.37
N TRP A 93 -3.72 32.62 -31.24
CA TRP A 93 -3.76 31.20 -31.68
C TRP A 93 -2.64 30.33 -31.09
N LEU A 94 -1.70 30.92 -30.27
CA LEU A 94 -0.55 30.21 -29.72
C LEU A 94 -0.41 30.45 -28.24
N ARG A 95 -0.60 29.42 -27.44
CA ARG A 95 -0.44 29.41 -25.99
C ARG A 95 0.70 28.46 -25.58
N VAL A 96 1.57 28.95 -24.70
CA VAL A 96 2.63 28.16 -24.09
C VAL A 96 2.43 28.12 -22.58
N GLU A 97 2.53 26.94 -22.00
CA GLU A 97 2.44 26.71 -20.57
C GLU A 97 3.68 25.95 -20.08
N ASN A 98 4.29 26.41 -19.00
CA ASN A 98 5.33 25.66 -18.29
C ASN A 98 4.92 25.49 -16.83
N THR A 99 5.11 24.30 -16.30
CA THR A 99 4.95 23.98 -14.88
C THR A 99 6.20 23.26 -14.40
N THR A 100 6.83 23.81 -13.35
CA THR A 100 7.98 23.24 -12.69
C THR A 100 7.68 23.00 -11.23
N ASP A 101 7.84 21.77 -10.77
CA ASP A 101 7.73 21.37 -9.37
C ASP A 101 9.10 20.88 -8.90
N PHE A 102 9.59 21.45 -7.80
CA PHE A 102 10.79 21.01 -7.11
C PHE A 102 10.44 20.57 -5.69
N MET A 103 11.02 19.46 -5.25
CA MET A 103 10.91 18.98 -3.88
C MET A 103 12.28 18.56 -3.36
N SER A 104 12.62 19.03 -2.16
CA SER A 104 13.74 18.52 -1.35
C SER A 104 13.18 17.94 -0.05
N ARG A 105 13.57 16.72 0.27
CA ARG A 105 13.17 16.03 1.50
C ARG A 105 14.39 15.48 2.22
N TYR A 106 14.43 15.68 3.52
CA TYR A 106 15.37 15.08 4.42
C TYR A 106 14.62 14.30 5.50
N SER A 107 15.04 13.08 5.77
CA SER A 107 14.59 12.32 6.94
C SER A 107 15.77 11.72 7.67
N HIS A 108 15.75 11.83 8.98
CA HIS A 108 16.65 11.17 9.91
C HIS A 108 15.81 10.34 10.87
N GLN A 109 16.21 9.12 11.11
CA GLN A 109 15.52 8.23 12.04
C GLN A 109 16.52 7.28 12.69
N PRO A 110 16.34 6.97 13.97
CA PRO A 110 17.11 5.92 14.60
C PRO A 110 16.76 4.58 13.96
N THR A 111 17.70 3.66 13.96
CA THR A 111 17.48 2.29 13.52
C THR A 111 17.61 1.37 14.72
N SER A 112 16.71 0.42 14.83
CA SER A 112 16.87 -0.69 15.73
C SER A 112 17.32 -1.91 14.93
N HIS A 113 17.89 -2.85 15.66
CA HIS A 113 18.59 -3.95 15.09
C HIS A 113 18.01 -5.29 15.57
N THR A 114 17.55 -6.06 14.61
CA THR A 114 17.47 -7.52 14.73
C THR A 114 17.98 -8.13 13.43
N GLY A 115 19.17 -8.64 13.51
CA GLY A 115 19.81 -9.07 12.30
C GLY A 115 20.00 -7.88 11.34
N ILE A 116 20.49 -8.08 10.17
CA ILE A 116 20.87 -7.05 9.18
C ILE A 116 19.64 -6.27 8.60
N SER A 117 18.45 -6.41 9.17
CA SER A 117 17.25 -5.76 8.66
C SER A 117 16.97 -4.44 9.38
N THR A 118 17.03 -3.37 8.63
CA THR A 118 17.05 -1.97 9.05
C THR A 118 15.79 -1.21 8.60
N THR A 119 14.62 -1.89 8.52
CA THR A 119 13.37 -1.23 8.17
C THR A 119 12.69 -0.64 9.40
N PRO A 120 11.98 0.50 9.32
CA PRO A 120 11.21 1.08 10.42
C PRO A 120 10.19 0.13 11.05
N MET A 121 9.68 -0.83 10.27
CA MET A 121 8.81 -1.91 10.78
C MET A 121 9.49 -2.79 11.83
N THR A 122 10.82 -2.76 11.90
CA THR A 122 11.59 -3.56 12.85
C THR A 122 11.37 -3.11 14.29
N VAL A 123 11.24 -1.81 14.57
CA VAL A 123 10.98 -1.29 15.92
C VAL A 123 9.64 -1.79 16.46
N SER A 124 8.59 -1.61 15.70
CA SER A 124 7.25 -2.08 16.05
C SER A 124 7.21 -3.60 16.26
N ARG A 125 7.90 -4.35 15.39
CA ARG A 125 8.02 -5.80 15.53
C ARG A 125 8.78 -6.19 16.78
N MET A 126 9.85 -5.48 17.09
CA MET A 126 10.67 -5.78 18.27
C MET A 126 9.95 -5.51 19.57
N LEU A 127 9.17 -4.41 19.64
CA LEU A 127 8.30 -4.15 20.77
C LEU A 127 7.29 -5.28 20.99
N ASN A 128 6.76 -5.86 19.92
CA ASN A 128 5.85 -6.98 20.04
C ASN A 128 6.52 -8.30 20.43
N HIS A 129 7.79 -8.51 20.07
CA HIS A 129 8.48 -9.80 20.28
C HIS A 129 9.37 -9.83 21.53
N GLN A 130 9.97 -8.72 21.92
CA GLN A 130 11.05 -8.68 22.92
C GLN A 130 10.74 -7.75 24.09
N ALA A 131 9.71 -6.92 24.01
CA ALA A 131 9.35 -5.95 25.03
C ALA A 131 8.47 -6.59 26.11
N TYR A 132 9.05 -7.50 26.89
CA TYR A 132 8.33 -8.16 27.96
C TYR A 132 8.24 -7.24 29.20
N PRO A 133 7.07 -7.12 29.86
CA PRO A 133 6.90 -6.24 31.00
C PRO A 133 7.83 -6.56 32.18
N VAL A 134 8.14 -7.84 32.36
CA VAL A 134 9.00 -8.27 33.46
C VAL A 134 10.47 -7.85 33.28
N ALA A 135 10.91 -7.58 32.05
CA ALA A 135 12.27 -7.15 31.77
C ALA A 135 12.47 -5.67 32.10
N MET A 136 13.58 -5.34 32.73
CA MET A 136 13.99 -3.98 33.01
C MET A 136 14.72 -3.36 31.81
N VAL A 137 14.79 -2.04 31.75
CA VAL A 137 15.54 -1.32 30.69
C VAL A 137 17.05 -1.41 30.96
N THR A 138 17.46 -1.22 32.18
CA THR A 138 18.85 -1.31 32.62
C THR A 138 18.99 -2.32 33.75
N ASN A 139 20.16 -2.90 33.85
CA ASN A 139 20.59 -3.70 34.99
C ASN A 139 20.79 -2.82 36.24
N PRO A 140 20.86 -3.40 37.43
CA PRO A 140 21.10 -2.64 38.67
C PRO A 140 22.39 -1.83 38.67
N ASP A 141 23.40 -2.26 37.94
CA ASP A 141 24.69 -1.58 37.77
C ASP A 141 24.69 -0.50 36.67
N GLY A 142 23.51 -0.25 36.03
CA GLY A 142 23.35 0.73 34.97
C GLY A 142 23.69 0.23 33.58
N THR A 143 24.13 -1.02 33.41
CA THR A 143 24.37 -1.61 32.08
C THR A 143 23.09 -1.96 31.37
N TRP A 144 23.15 -2.16 30.04
CA TRP A 144 21.98 -2.53 29.28
C TRP A 144 21.53 -3.96 29.53
N THR A 145 20.24 -4.16 29.67
CA THR A 145 19.62 -5.51 29.63
C THR A 145 19.56 -6.06 28.22
N GLU A 146 19.48 -7.37 28.11
CA GLU A 146 19.21 -8.03 26.82
C GLU A 146 17.95 -7.47 26.15
N ALA A 147 16.87 -7.22 26.90
CA ALA A 147 15.63 -6.67 26.38
C ALA A 147 15.81 -5.26 25.80
N ALA A 148 16.58 -4.39 26.44
CA ALA A 148 16.84 -3.04 25.93
C ALA A 148 17.63 -3.05 24.61
N VAL A 149 18.57 -3.97 24.46
CA VAL A 149 19.34 -4.12 23.22
C VAL A 149 18.48 -4.79 22.12
N TYR A 150 17.77 -5.84 22.45
CA TYR A 150 16.93 -6.55 21.47
C TYR A 150 15.72 -5.73 20.96
N THR A 151 15.14 -4.87 21.80
CA THR A 151 14.11 -3.93 21.35
C THR A 151 14.66 -2.78 20.52
N GLY A 152 15.99 -2.56 20.57
CA GLY A 152 16.67 -1.45 19.91
C GLY A 152 16.76 -0.18 20.75
N TRP A 153 16.26 -0.17 22.00
CA TRP A 153 16.24 1.01 22.86
C TRP A 153 17.65 1.53 23.15
N ALA A 154 18.60 0.64 23.47
CA ALA A 154 19.99 1.02 23.68
C ALA A 154 20.56 1.81 22.48
N GLY A 155 20.29 1.35 21.25
CA GLY A 155 20.71 2.05 20.04
C GLY A 155 20.07 3.41 19.85
N PHE A 156 18.84 3.59 20.31
CA PHE A 156 18.14 4.88 20.26
C PHE A 156 18.76 5.87 21.25
N VAL A 157 19.04 5.43 22.47
CA VAL A 157 19.66 6.28 23.51
C VAL A 157 21.08 6.67 23.14
N GLU A 158 21.89 5.75 22.67
CA GLU A 158 23.26 6.03 22.27
C GLU A 158 23.37 6.82 20.97
N GLY A 159 22.31 6.76 20.10
CA GLY A 159 22.21 7.55 18.88
C GLY A 159 23.18 7.16 17.77
N ASN A 160 23.87 6.04 17.89
CA ASN A 160 24.92 5.61 16.98
C ASN A 160 24.39 4.79 15.80
N SER A 161 23.18 4.24 15.92
CA SER A 161 22.50 3.52 14.83
C SER A 161 21.41 4.39 14.24
N TRP A 162 21.56 4.74 12.97
CA TRP A 162 20.68 5.70 12.31
C TRP A 162 20.56 5.42 10.80
N ARG A 163 19.50 5.99 10.22
CA ARG A 163 19.29 6.08 8.78
C ARG A 163 18.95 7.51 8.38
N LYS A 164 19.64 8.01 7.36
CA LYS A 164 19.43 9.33 6.76
C LYS A 164 19.09 9.16 5.29
N ASP A 165 17.95 9.70 4.89
CA ASP A 165 17.52 9.75 3.49
C ASP A 165 17.46 11.22 3.04
N ARG A 166 18.13 11.54 1.91
CA ARG A 166 17.95 12.80 1.18
C ARG A 166 17.32 12.51 -0.15
N LYS A 167 16.25 13.21 -0.46
CA LYS A 167 15.52 13.02 -1.70
C LYS A 167 15.34 14.37 -2.41
N PHE A 168 15.60 14.37 -3.71
CA PHE A 168 15.32 15.49 -4.61
C PHE A 168 14.42 15.01 -5.73
N ASP A 169 13.34 15.74 -5.97
CA ASP A 169 12.44 15.53 -7.10
C ASP A 169 12.36 16.82 -7.91
N VAL A 170 12.49 16.70 -9.23
CA VAL A 170 12.23 17.76 -10.20
C VAL A 170 11.22 17.22 -11.20
N ASN A 171 10.14 17.94 -11.40
CA ASN A 171 9.17 17.65 -12.45
C ASN A 171 8.94 18.92 -13.26
N ASN A 172 9.23 18.89 -14.55
CA ASN A 172 8.96 19.98 -15.47
C ASN A 172 8.06 19.48 -16.59
N ARG A 173 7.02 20.26 -16.90
CA ARG A 173 6.16 20.03 -18.05
C ARG A 173 6.04 21.33 -18.84
N THR A 174 6.36 21.24 -20.13
CA THR A 174 6.12 22.32 -21.09
C THR A 174 5.07 21.87 -22.08
N ALA A 175 4.02 22.65 -22.23
CA ALA A 175 2.93 22.38 -23.15
C ALA A 175 2.72 23.54 -24.12
N VAL A 176 2.37 23.21 -25.35
CA VAL A 176 2.04 24.16 -26.40
C VAL A 176 0.67 23.80 -26.95
N THR A 177 -0.20 24.81 -27.08
CA THR A 177 -1.53 24.69 -27.70
C THR A 177 -1.60 25.66 -28.87
N ILE A 178 -2.08 25.18 -30.02
CA ILE A 178 -2.18 25.93 -31.27
C ILE A 178 -3.60 25.81 -31.81
N ASP A 179 -4.29 26.92 -31.90
CA ASP A 179 -5.58 27.01 -32.60
C ASP A 179 -5.34 27.16 -34.09
N LEU A 180 -5.28 26.02 -34.81
CA LEU A 180 -5.07 25.99 -36.25
C LEU A 180 -6.23 26.60 -37.03
N LEU A 181 -7.44 26.33 -36.60
CA LEU A 181 -8.69 26.96 -37.03
C LEU A 181 -9.47 27.33 -35.77
N LYS A 182 -9.71 28.61 -35.58
CA LYS A 182 -10.33 29.17 -34.37
C LYS A 182 -11.57 28.39 -33.92
N ASP A 183 -11.50 27.81 -32.73
CA ASP A 183 -12.55 27.03 -32.06
C ASP A 183 -12.98 25.74 -32.83
N VAL A 184 -12.28 25.38 -33.93
CA VAL A 184 -12.65 24.23 -34.78
C VAL A 184 -11.56 23.17 -34.80
N LEU A 185 -10.28 23.58 -34.92
CA LEU A 185 -9.16 22.63 -35.00
C LEU A 185 -8.02 23.07 -34.08
N VAL A 186 -7.81 22.30 -33.05
CA VAL A 186 -6.81 22.58 -32.02
C VAL A 186 -5.76 21.48 -31.98
N ALA A 187 -4.50 21.86 -32.09
CA ALA A 187 -3.36 20.98 -31.83
C ALA A 187 -2.75 21.29 -30.46
N ALA A 188 -2.46 20.27 -29.68
CA ALA A 188 -1.74 20.42 -28.42
C ALA A 188 -0.63 19.37 -28.32
N ALA A 189 0.52 19.79 -27.78
CA ALA A 189 1.63 18.89 -27.49
C ALA A 189 2.29 19.26 -26.18
N ASP A 190 2.80 18.27 -25.47
CA ASP A 190 3.58 18.50 -24.27
C ASP A 190 4.78 17.54 -24.15
N VAL A 191 5.79 18.01 -23.44
CA VAL A 191 6.93 17.22 -23.01
C VAL A 191 7.08 17.42 -21.50
N SER A 192 7.24 16.32 -20.80
CA SER A 192 7.52 16.33 -19.36
C SER A 192 8.80 15.57 -19.06
N PHE A 193 9.55 16.11 -18.11
CA PHE A 193 10.76 15.52 -17.58
C PHE A 193 10.63 15.37 -16.07
N TYR A 194 10.79 14.15 -15.58
CA TYR A 194 10.84 13.84 -14.16
C TYR A 194 12.20 13.28 -13.80
N PHE A 195 12.80 13.86 -12.79
CA PHE A 195 14.05 13.40 -12.20
C PHE A 195 13.88 13.22 -10.69
N ASN A 196 14.28 12.07 -10.17
CA ASN A 196 14.34 11.81 -8.74
C ASN A 196 15.69 11.23 -8.37
N GLN A 197 16.33 11.81 -7.39
CA GLN A 197 17.50 11.24 -6.73
C GLN A 197 17.19 11.02 -5.25
N THR A 198 17.54 9.87 -4.74
CA THR A 198 17.45 9.54 -3.31
C THR A 198 18.77 8.94 -2.87
N ASP A 199 19.44 9.61 -1.93
CA ASP A 199 20.66 9.15 -1.31
C ASP A 199 20.33 8.70 0.11
N ARG A 200 20.57 7.44 0.40
CA ARG A 200 20.38 6.80 1.70
C ARG A 200 21.72 6.48 2.30
N ARG A 201 21.89 6.85 3.56
CA ARG A 201 23.02 6.43 4.40
C ARG A 201 22.49 5.79 5.66
N GLN A 202 23.13 4.70 6.05
CA GLN A 202 22.69 3.93 7.19
C GLN A 202 23.87 3.39 7.95
N ALA A 203 23.85 3.56 9.26
CA ALA A 203 24.80 2.98 10.19
C ALA A 203 24.07 2.10 11.19
N VAL A 204 24.54 0.89 11.39
CA VAL A 204 24.08 -0.04 12.40
C VAL A 204 25.27 -0.43 13.26
N ASN A 205 25.21 -0.15 14.53
CA ASN A 205 26.27 -0.46 15.50
C ASN A 205 25.87 -1.65 16.39
N SER A 206 26.85 -2.32 16.92
CA SER A 206 26.69 -3.33 17.96
C SER A 206 26.53 -2.69 19.32
N TYR A 207 25.75 -3.33 20.17
CA TYR A 207 25.54 -2.90 21.57
C TYR A 207 25.73 -4.08 22.49
N THR A 208 26.51 -3.86 23.55
CA THR A 208 26.75 -4.86 24.59
C THR A 208 25.59 -4.87 25.57
N TYR A 209 25.11 -6.03 25.96
CA TYR A 209 24.18 -6.25 27.05
C TYR A 209 24.76 -7.23 28.06
N TYR A 210 24.26 -7.18 29.27
CA TYR A 210 24.68 -8.09 30.32
C TYR A 210 23.51 -8.93 30.80
N THR A 211 23.74 -10.23 30.91
CA THR A 211 22.77 -11.21 31.44
C THR A 211 23.05 -11.59 32.88
N GLY A 212 24.17 -11.17 33.45
CA GLY A 212 24.62 -11.37 34.79
C GLY A 212 25.86 -10.52 35.08
N PRO A 213 26.36 -10.48 36.34
CA PRO A 213 27.53 -9.68 36.70
C PRO A 213 28.78 -9.94 35.85
N ASP A 214 28.97 -11.20 35.44
CA ASP A 214 30.15 -11.66 34.68
C ASP A 214 29.80 -12.21 33.28
N SER A 215 28.57 -11.98 32.80
CA SER A 215 28.10 -12.53 31.53
C SER A 215 27.53 -11.45 30.63
N SER A 216 28.13 -11.25 29.46
CA SER A 216 27.71 -10.29 28.48
C SER A 216 27.48 -10.92 27.12
N GLY A 217 26.72 -10.23 26.26
CA GLY A 217 26.54 -10.54 24.87
C GLY A 217 26.52 -9.28 24.04
N GLU A 218 26.58 -9.41 22.74
CA GLU A 218 26.57 -8.30 21.80
C GLU A 218 25.51 -8.50 20.72
N ARG A 219 24.79 -7.45 20.40
CA ARG A 219 23.81 -7.43 19.31
C ARG A 219 23.82 -6.09 18.57
N PRO A 220 23.83 -6.17 17.23
CA PRO A 220 24.14 -7.33 16.40
C PRO A 220 25.53 -7.88 16.65
N SER A 221 25.82 -9.05 16.12
CA SER A 221 27.16 -9.65 16.19
C SER A 221 28.21 -8.91 15.34
N GLY A 222 27.94 -7.73 14.86
CA GLY A 222 28.81 -6.89 14.06
C GLY A 222 28.11 -5.57 13.69
N SER A 223 28.86 -4.60 13.23
CA SER A 223 28.36 -3.32 12.76
C SER A 223 28.42 -3.21 11.25
N LEU A 224 27.54 -2.40 10.64
CA LEU A 224 27.45 -2.21 9.20
C LEU A 224 27.24 -0.75 8.85
N TYR A 225 27.98 -0.27 7.85
CA TYR A 225 27.70 0.99 7.18
C TYR A 225 27.31 0.75 5.72
N GLU A 226 26.24 1.43 5.31
CA GLU A 226 25.68 1.28 3.97
C GLU A 226 25.34 2.63 3.37
N GLU A 227 25.69 2.82 2.10
CA GLU A 227 25.23 3.90 1.26
C GLU A 227 24.48 3.32 0.04
N ARG A 228 23.29 3.87 -0.24
CA ARG A 228 22.50 3.54 -1.43
C ARG A 228 22.14 4.81 -2.16
N SER A 229 22.33 4.80 -3.47
CA SER A 229 21.84 5.85 -4.35
C SER A 229 20.78 5.28 -5.29
N TYR A 230 19.68 6.00 -5.41
CA TYR A 230 18.59 5.69 -6.33
C TYR A 230 18.40 6.87 -7.27
N ASN A 231 18.42 6.61 -8.56
CA ASN A 231 18.17 7.59 -9.60
C ASN A 231 17.01 7.11 -10.47
N ARG A 232 16.00 7.96 -10.63
CA ARG A 232 14.84 7.72 -11.50
C ARG A 232 14.73 8.87 -12.46
N GLN A 233 14.63 8.53 -13.74
CA GLN A 233 14.38 9.49 -14.80
C GLN A 233 13.16 9.03 -15.60
N LYS A 234 12.29 9.97 -15.95
CA LYS A 234 11.19 9.72 -16.86
C LYS A 234 11.07 10.90 -17.82
N VAL A 235 11.03 10.58 -19.09
CA VAL A 235 10.67 11.51 -20.16
C VAL A 235 9.33 11.04 -20.72
N ALA A 236 8.36 11.95 -20.80
CA ALA A 236 7.08 11.64 -21.43
C ALA A 236 6.68 12.77 -22.37
N SER A 237 6.11 12.42 -23.50
CA SER A 237 5.60 13.36 -24.49
C SER A 237 4.24 12.90 -24.99
N SER A 238 3.33 13.85 -25.21
CA SER A 238 2.05 13.59 -25.84
C SER A 238 1.73 14.64 -26.89
N ALA A 239 0.98 14.26 -27.91
CA ALA A 239 0.42 15.18 -28.89
C ALA A 239 -1.01 14.77 -29.22
N THR A 240 -1.88 15.78 -29.41
CA THR A 240 -3.31 15.59 -29.73
C THR A 240 -3.71 16.57 -30.82
N LEU A 241 -4.65 16.13 -31.65
CA LEU A 241 -5.38 16.96 -32.60
C LEU A 241 -6.87 16.79 -32.32
N THR A 242 -7.54 17.89 -32.03
CA THR A 242 -8.99 17.92 -31.73
C THR A 242 -9.71 18.73 -32.80
N TYR A 243 -10.72 18.10 -33.41
CA TYR A 243 -11.58 18.70 -34.42
C TYR A 243 -13.02 18.79 -33.90
N THR A 244 -13.54 20.02 -33.81
CA THR A 244 -14.91 20.32 -33.36
C THR A 244 -15.62 21.13 -34.41
N PRO A 245 -16.24 20.45 -35.42
CA PRO A 245 -16.94 21.13 -36.50
C PRO A 245 -18.21 21.86 -36.04
N ARG A 246 -18.55 22.95 -36.68
CA ARG A 246 -19.80 23.67 -36.44
C ARG A 246 -20.91 23.01 -37.26
N LEU A 247 -21.75 22.18 -36.61
CA LEU A 247 -22.79 21.38 -37.22
C LEU A 247 -24.22 21.98 -37.01
N GLY A 248 -24.29 23.27 -36.59
CA GLY A 248 -25.53 23.91 -36.21
C GLY A 248 -25.92 23.64 -34.74
N ASP A 249 -27.06 24.22 -34.31
CA ASP A 249 -27.43 24.28 -32.87
C ASP A 249 -27.83 22.93 -32.26
N ASN A 250 -28.23 21.98 -33.10
CA ASN A 250 -28.71 20.68 -32.62
C ASN A 250 -27.64 19.59 -32.52
N HIS A 251 -26.50 19.79 -33.10
CA HIS A 251 -25.44 18.79 -33.18
C HIS A 251 -24.14 19.31 -32.62
N SER A 252 -23.56 18.56 -31.69
CA SER A 252 -22.22 18.79 -31.20
C SER A 252 -21.37 17.57 -31.44
N LEU A 253 -20.25 17.73 -32.13
CA LEU A 253 -19.31 16.65 -32.45
C LEU A 253 -17.91 17.11 -32.08
N SER A 254 -17.17 16.24 -31.39
CA SER A 254 -15.74 16.42 -31.12
C SER A 254 -15.02 15.12 -31.47
N ILE A 255 -13.99 15.21 -32.31
CA ILE A 255 -13.12 14.10 -32.69
C ILE A 255 -11.72 14.45 -32.27
N MET A 256 -11.09 13.61 -31.47
CA MET A 256 -9.71 13.76 -31.02
C MET A 256 -8.91 12.52 -31.40
N GLY A 257 -7.72 12.71 -31.91
CA GLY A 257 -6.69 11.69 -32.08
C GLY A 257 -5.38 12.15 -31.46
N GLY A 258 -4.58 11.22 -31.00
CA GLY A 258 -3.31 11.57 -30.38
C GLY A 258 -2.42 10.36 -30.14
N TRP A 259 -1.23 10.67 -29.68
CA TRP A 259 -0.23 9.67 -29.29
C TRP A 259 0.53 10.13 -28.04
N ASN A 260 1.11 9.19 -27.30
CA ASN A 260 2.03 9.46 -26.22
C ASN A 260 3.18 8.45 -26.19
N ILE A 261 4.33 8.91 -25.68
CA ILE A 261 5.52 8.10 -25.45
C ILE A 261 5.98 8.37 -24.02
N GLU A 262 6.40 7.30 -23.33
CA GLU A 262 7.10 7.39 -22.05
C GLU A 262 8.37 6.56 -22.10
N ASP A 263 9.46 7.11 -21.59
CA ASP A 263 10.73 6.43 -21.35
C ASP A 263 11.10 6.57 -19.87
N TYR A 264 11.47 5.47 -19.24
CA TYR A 264 11.77 5.42 -17.82
C TYR A 264 13.04 4.64 -17.55
N THR A 265 13.95 5.25 -16.81
CA THR A 265 15.18 4.62 -16.34
C THR A 265 15.25 4.66 -14.82
N TYR A 266 15.58 3.53 -14.22
CA TYR A 266 15.89 3.38 -12.81
C TYR A 266 17.30 2.82 -12.64
N LYS A 267 18.13 3.52 -11.87
CA LYS A 267 19.47 3.05 -11.48
C LYS A 267 19.60 3.03 -9.97
N SER A 268 20.17 1.99 -9.43
CA SER A 268 20.38 1.83 -8.00
C SER A 268 21.72 1.20 -7.70
N ASN A 269 22.53 1.88 -6.91
CA ASN A 269 23.82 1.41 -6.46
C ASN A 269 23.81 1.21 -4.95
N LEU A 270 24.46 0.16 -4.50
CA LEU A 270 24.68 -0.17 -3.09
C LEU A 270 26.17 -0.29 -2.83
N MET A 271 26.62 0.41 -1.80
CA MET A 271 27.94 0.21 -1.17
C MET A 271 27.72 -0.15 0.29
N SER A 272 28.37 -1.18 0.78
CA SER A 272 28.33 -1.54 2.20
C SER A 272 29.63 -2.19 2.67
N ARG A 273 29.97 -1.97 3.93
CA ARG A 273 31.11 -2.57 4.60
C ARG A 273 30.82 -2.71 6.08
N GLU A 274 31.29 -3.79 6.67
CA GLU A 274 31.17 -4.07 8.10
C GLU A 274 32.32 -3.46 8.90
N GLY A 275 32.21 -3.49 10.24
CA GLY A 275 33.30 -3.12 11.14
C GLY A 275 33.44 -1.61 11.34
N ILE A 276 32.44 -0.95 11.92
CA ILE A 276 32.50 0.48 12.29
C ILE A 276 33.43 0.64 13.48
N ILE A 277 34.59 1.29 13.29
CA ILE A 277 35.58 1.57 14.35
C ILE A 277 35.11 2.71 15.25
N ILE A 278 34.54 3.78 14.65
CA ILE A 278 34.12 4.98 15.38
C ILE A 278 32.60 5.08 15.30
N PRO A 279 31.88 4.64 16.33
CA PRO A 279 30.43 4.81 16.39
C PRO A 279 30.00 6.27 16.19
N GLY A 280 28.92 6.50 15.46
CA GLY A 280 28.41 7.85 15.17
C GLY A 280 29.09 8.59 14.01
N LYS A 281 30.28 8.20 13.58
CA LYS A 281 31.02 8.81 12.44
C LYS A 281 31.51 7.76 11.42
N PRO A 282 30.63 6.92 10.90
CA PRO A 282 31.04 5.89 9.95
C PRO A 282 31.55 6.51 8.63
N ASN A 283 32.64 5.97 8.13
CA ASN A 283 33.23 6.33 6.85
C ASN A 283 33.88 5.08 6.27
N PHE A 284 33.75 4.82 4.97
CA PHE A 284 34.29 3.61 4.32
C PHE A 284 35.80 3.41 4.54
N SER A 285 36.54 4.50 4.71
CA SER A 285 37.98 4.45 5.02
C SER A 285 38.30 4.03 6.46
N LEU A 286 37.30 4.06 7.35
CA LEU A 286 37.43 3.77 8.78
C LEU A 286 36.58 2.54 9.17
N LEU A 287 36.48 1.55 8.28
CA LEU A 287 35.77 0.30 8.53
C LEU A 287 36.77 -0.87 8.44
N GLU A 288 36.72 -1.77 9.42
CA GLU A 288 37.68 -2.88 9.54
C GLU A 288 37.32 -4.11 8.72
N GLY A 289 36.03 -4.28 8.34
CA GLY A 289 35.57 -5.47 7.60
C GLY A 289 36.40 -5.72 6.34
N GLU A 290 36.77 -6.97 6.09
CA GLU A 290 37.64 -7.34 4.96
C GLU A 290 36.99 -7.10 3.60
N ALA A 291 35.69 -7.38 3.50
CA ALA A 291 34.95 -7.28 2.24
C ALA A 291 34.13 -6.00 2.13
N MET A 292 34.30 -5.27 1.05
CA MET A 292 33.41 -4.19 0.64
C MET A 292 32.47 -4.68 -0.45
N THR A 293 31.17 -4.56 -0.22
CA THR A 293 30.18 -4.82 -1.25
C THR A 293 29.93 -3.58 -2.07
N LEU A 294 30.13 -3.69 -3.39
CA LEU A 294 29.73 -2.69 -4.37
C LEU A 294 28.94 -3.39 -5.47
N LYS A 295 27.68 -3.03 -5.64
CA LYS A 295 26.83 -3.68 -6.66
C LYS A 295 25.74 -2.77 -7.20
N ASP A 296 25.33 -3.05 -8.44
CA ASP A 296 24.03 -2.64 -8.95
C ASP A 296 22.95 -3.35 -8.11
N ASN A 297 22.00 -2.58 -7.63
CA ASN A 297 20.92 -3.04 -6.77
C ASN A 297 19.58 -3.08 -7.53
N GLY A 298 19.59 -3.60 -8.77
CA GLY A 298 18.40 -3.84 -9.58
C GLY A 298 18.05 -2.67 -10.50
N SER A 299 19.02 -2.15 -11.25
CA SER A 299 18.77 -1.14 -12.30
C SER A 299 17.95 -1.73 -13.45
N TYR A 300 17.04 -0.93 -14.01
CA TYR A 300 16.19 -1.32 -15.15
C TYR A 300 15.68 -0.09 -15.90
N ASP A 301 15.24 -0.33 -17.13
CA ASP A 301 14.56 0.65 -17.98
C ASP A 301 13.34 0.03 -18.66
N TRP A 302 12.40 0.86 -19.06
CA TRP A 302 11.23 0.47 -19.84
C TRP A 302 10.68 1.66 -20.62
N GLY A 303 10.00 1.35 -21.72
CA GLY A 303 9.32 2.33 -22.54
C GLY A 303 7.88 1.93 -22.83
N LEU A 304 7.02 2.93 -23.01
CA LEU A 304 5.62 2.79 -23.38
C LEU A 304 5.32 3.75 -24.54
N VAL A 305 4.58 3.27 -25.53
CA VAL A 305 4.07 4.10 -26.62
C VAL A 305 2.60 3.75 -26.83
N GLY A 306 1.77 4.78 -27.07
CA GLY A 306 0.36 4.57 -27.30
C GLY A 306 -0.23 5.55 -28.30
N ALA A 307 -1.15 5.09 -29.13
CA ALA A 307 -2.03 5.91 -29.95
C ALA A 307 -3.46 5.81 -29.43
N PHE A 308 -4.19 6.91 -29.46
CA PHE A 308 -5.55 6.95 -28.96
C PHE A 308 -6.46 7.86 -29.78
N TYR A 309 -7.75 7.56 -29.70
CA TYR A 309 -8.79 8.38 -30.29
C TYR A 309 -10.00 8.52 -29.36
N ARG A 310 -10.77 9.58 -29.58
CA ARG A 310 -12.06 9.83 -28.91
C ARG A 310 -13.00 10.54 -29.88
N VAL A 311 -14.22 10.06 -29.96
CA VAL A 311 -15.32 10.68 -30.69
C VAL A 311 -16.47 10.88 -29.74
N SER A 312 -16.87 12.12 -29.52
CA SER A 312 -18.01 12.48 -28.68
C SER A 312 -19.05 13.19 -29.50
N TYR A 313 -20.28 12.73 -29.45
CA TYR A 313 -21.41 13.30 -30.21
C TYR A 313 -22.60 13.53 -29.30
N SER A 314 -23.24 14.67 -29.48
CA SER A 314 -24.48 15.02 -28.79
C SER A 314 -25.51 15.56 -29.77
N TYR A 315 -26.73 15.03 -29.68
CA TYR A 315 -27.88 15.55 -30.40
C TYR A 315 -28.84 16.26 -29.46
N LYS A 316 -29.04 17.57 -29.71
CA LYS A 316 -29.87 18.47 -28.90
C LYS A 316 -29.56 18.44 -27.40
N GLY A 317 -28.35 18.07 -27.00
CA GLY A 317 -28.00 17.85 -25.59
C GLY A 317 -28.78 16.71 -24.91
N LYS A 318 -29.61 16.00 -25.66
CA LYS A 318 -30.52 14.94 -25.19
C LYS A 318 -29.95 13.53 -25.34
N TYR A 319 -29.41 13.24 -26.50
CA TYR A 319 -28.77 11.93 -26.79
C TYR A 319 -27.27 12.14 -26.86
N LEU A 320 -26.53 11.39 -26.05
CA LEU A 320 -25.09 11.48 -25.88
C LEU A 320 -24.45 10.16 -26.28
N LEU A 321 -23.44 10.24 -27.14
CA LEU A 321 -22.68 9.07 -27.61
C LEU A 321 -21.18 9.38 -27.44
N GLU A 322 -20.43 8.43 -26.96
CA GLU A 322 -18.98 8.51 -26.94
C GLU A 322 -18.36 7.17 -27.32
N ALA A 323 -17.33 7.22 -28.16
CA ALA A 323 -16.47 6.10 -28.46
C ALA A 323 -15.02 6.53 -28.33
N SER A 324 -14.23 5.75 -27.65
CA SER A 324 -12.79 5.98 -27.51
C SER A 324 -12.01 4.67 -27.54
N GLY A 325 -10.73 4.75 -27.79
CA GLY A 325 -9.86 3.58 -27.74
C GLY A 325 -8.41 3.97 -27.70
N ARG A 326 -7.60 3.05 -27.16
CA ARG A 326 -6.14 3.14 -27.10
C ARG A 326 -5.51 1.88 -27.63
N TYR A 327 -4.41 2.04 -28.34
CA TYR A 327 -3.53 0.96 -28.78
C TYR A 327 -2.14 1.22 -28.19
N ASP A 328 -1.77 0.44 -27.19
CA ASP A 328 -0.59 0.66 -26.37
C ASP A 328 0.43 -0.47 -26.52
N GLY A 329 1.71 -0.13 -26.60
CA GLY A 329 2.84 -1.05 -26.59
C GLY A 329 3.74 -0.79 -25.38
N ASN A 330 4.10 -1.86 -24.64
CA ASN A 330 4.95 -1.80 -23.46
C ASN A 330 6.18 -2.69 -23.64
N SER A 331 7.38 -2.13 -23.47
CA SER A 331 8.65 -2.87 -23.64
C SER A 331 8.86 -3.99 -22.63
N LYS A 332 8.14 -4.02 -21.53
CA LYS A 332 8.17 -5.09 -20.52
C LYS A 332 7.61 -6.42 -21.02
N PHE A 333 6.96 -6.42 -22.16
CA PHE A 333 6.39 -7.63 -22.76
C PHE A 333 7.21 -8.07 -24.00
N PRO A 334 7.23 -9.37 -24.31
CA PRO A 334 7.88 -9.87 -25.51
C PRO A 334 7.25 -9.25 -26.77
N SER A 335 8.00 -9.17 -27.86
CA SER A 335 7.62 -8.43 -29.08
C SER A 335 6.27 -8.85 -29.66
N ASN A 336 5.94 -10.15 -29.59
CA ASN A 336 4.69 -10.72 -30.09
C ASN A 336 3.48 -10.57 -29.15
N GLN A 337 3.68 -10.08 -27.90
CA GLN A 337 2.63 -9.91 -26.88
C GLN A 337 2.62 -8.49 -26.29
N ARG A 338 3.36 -7.58 -26.90
CA ARG A 338 3.63 -6.22 -26.41
C ARG A 338 2.46 -5.28 -26.55
N TRP A 339 1.62 -5.49 -27.57
CA TRP A 339 0.58 -4.56 -27.96
C TRP A 339 -0.78 -4.96 -27.42
N GLY A 340 -1.52 -3.98 -26.89
CA GLY A 340 -2.89 -4.14 -26.40
C GLY A 340 -3.82 -3.08 -26.96
N PHE A 341 -5.06 -3.46 -27.29
CA PHE A 341 -6.12 -2.54 -27.68
C PHE A 341 -7.22 -2.48 -26.63
N PHE A 342 -7.56 -1.25 -26.21
CA PHE A 342 -8.46 -0.96 -25.10
C PHE A 342 -9.57 -0.01 -25.56
N PRO A 343 -10.67 -0.55 -26.11
CA PRO A 343 -11.83 0.24 -26.55
C PRO A 343 -12.74 0.59 -25.39
N SER A 344 -13.47 1.71 -25.55
CA SER A 344 -14.55 2.14 -24.65
C SER A 344 -15.67 2.78 -25.46
N GLY A 345 -16.90 2.61 -24.99
CA GLY A 345 -18.07 3.26 -25.55
C GLY A 345 -19.11 3.56 -24.48
N SER A 346 -19.82 4.66 -24.65
CA SER A 346 -20.92 5.02 -23.75
C SER A 346 -22.07 5.67 -24.49
N VAL A 347 -23.26 5.49 -23.95
CA VAL A 347 -24.49 6.11 -24.39
C VAL A 347 -25.20 6.78 -23.22
N GLY A 348 -25.80 7.93 -23.46
CA GLY A 348 -26.56 8.65 -22.45
C GLY A 348 -27.84 9.22 -23.04
N TRP A 349 -28.92 9.11 -22.28
CA TRP A 349 -30.19 9.75 -22.61
C TRP A 349 -30.64 10.66 -21.48
N ARG A 350 -30.63 11.95 -21.75
CA ARG A 350 -31.20 12.98 -20.86
C ARG A 350 -32.72 13.01 -21.05
N ILE A 351 -33.40 12.26 -20.21
CA ILE A 351 -34.88 12.12 -20.27
C ILE A 351 -35.55 13.46 -19.92
N SER A 352 -34.97 14.26 -19.06
CA SER A 352 -35.46 15.62 -18.74
C SER A 352 -35.59 16.52 -19.95
N GLU A 353 -34.79 16.30 -21.02
CA GLU A 353 -34.88 17.02 -22.29
C GLU A 353 -35.94 16.46 -23.23
N ALA A 354 -36.69 15.45 -22.85
CA ALA A 354 -37.76 14.90 -23.67
C ALA A 354 -39.00 15.77 -23.62
N ASN A 355 -39.74 15.85 -24.74
CA ASN A 355 -40.92 16.72 -24.82
C ASN A 355 -41.99 16.43 -23.75
N PHE A 356 -42.14 15.19 -23.32
CA PHE A 356 -43.10 14.76 -22.32
C PHE A 356 -42.70 15.18 -20.89
N MET A 357 -41.42 15.57 -20.69
CA MET A 357 -40.91 16.03 -19.39
C MET A 357 -40.85 17.55 -19.23
N LYS A 358 -41.12 18.31 -20.28
CA LYS A 358 -41.01 19.79 -20.28
C LYS A 358 -41.87 20.50 -19.24
N ASN A 359 -42.96 19.86 -18.78
CA ASN A 359 -43.83 20.40 -17.75
C ASN A 359 -43.41 20.04 -16.32
N ALA A 360 -42.36 19.24 -16.14
CA ALA A 360 -41.81 18.86 -14.85
C ALA A 360 -40.84 19.93 -14.33
N ASN A 361 -41.32 21.11 -13.99
CA ASN A 361 -40.49 22.27 -13.57
C ASN A 361 -39.66 22.06 -12.32
N TRP A 362 -39.92 20.99 -11.57
CA TRP A 362 -39.16 20.59 -10.40
C TRP A 362 -37.94 19.72 -10.73
N LEU A 363 -37.88 19.15 -11.97
CA LEU A 363 -36.85 18.25 -12.43
C LEU A 363 -35.83 19.03 -13.31
N ASP A 364 -34.61 19.13 -12.83
CA ASP A 364 -33.53 19.84 -13.54
C ASP A 364 -32.81 18.92 -14.53
N ASN A 365 -32.52 17.67 -14.10
CA ASN A 365 -31.86 16.67 -14.93
C ASN A 365 -32.28 15.26 -14.53
N LEU A 366 -32.62 14.45 -15.52
CA LEU A 366 -32.80 13.00 -15.40
C LEU A 366 -32.10 12.36 -16.58
N LYS A 367 -31.04 11.61 -16.29
CA LYS A 367 -30.21 10.97 -17.30
C LYS A 367 -29.97 9.52 -16.95
N ILE A 368 -30.21 8.62 -17.90
CA ILE A 368 -29.75 7.23 -17.86
C ILE A 368 -28.51 7.12 -18.75
N ARG A 369 -27.53 6.39 -18.29
CA ARG A 369 -26.28 6.15 -19.00
C ARG A 369 -25.89 4.69 -18.95
N ALA A 370 -25.29 4.19 -20.02
CA ALA A 370 -24.68 2.88 -20.08
C ALA A 370 -23.30 3.00 -20.71
N SER A 371 -22.34 2.27 -20.17
CA SER A 371 -20.98 2.25 -20.70
C SER A 371 -20.35 0.87 -20.67
N VAL A 372 -19.44 0.64 -21.60
CA VAL A 372 -18.51 -0.48 -21.59
C VAL A 372 -17.13 0.07 -21.92
N GLY A 373 -16.15 -0.25 -21.08
CA GLY A 373 -14.79 0.24 -21.31
C GLY A 373 -13.75 -0.77 -20.83
N SER A 374 -12.68 -0.86 -21.60
CA SER A 374 -11.53 -1.70 -21.30
C SER A 374 -10.32 -0.84 -20.98
N ALA A 375 -9.57 -1.22 -19.93
CA ALA A 375 -8.29 -0.64 -19.56
C ALA A 375 -7.24 -1.74 -19.45
N GLY A 376 -6.03 -1.45 -19.93
CA GLY A 376 -4.87 -2.33 -19.81
C GLY A 376 -4.01 -1.97 -18.62
N ASN A 377 -3.56 -2.98 -17.86
CA ASN A 377 -2.55 -2.84 -16.84
C ASN A 377 -1.26 -3.55 -17.29
N GLY A 378 -0.20 -2.77 -17.50
CA GLY A 378 1.14 -3.26 -17.86
C GLY A 378 2.13 -3.21 -16.71
N LEU A 379 1.66 -3.08 -15.46
CA LEU A 379 2.50 -3.01 -14.26
C LEU A 379 2.94 -4.41 -13.84
N ILE A 380 4.01 -4.90 -14.46
CA ILE A 380 4.74 -6.07 -13.96
C ILE A 380 5.97 -5.61 -13.19
N SER A 381 6.30 -6.34 -12.11
CA SER A 381 7.39 -5.99 -11.21
C SER A 381 8.77 -6.12 -11.85
N ASP A 382 8.92 -7.06 -12.77
CA ASP A 382 10.17 -7.32 -13.48
C ASP A 382 10.09 -6.77 -14.90
N ALA A 383 10.97 -5.81 -15.24
CA ALA A 383 11.03 -5.21 -16.58
C ALA A 383 11.51 -6.19 -17.66
N TYR A 384 12.16 -7.28 -17.25
CA TYR A 384 12.81 -8.25 -18.15
C TYR A 384 12.30 -9.68 -17.95
N ALA A 385 11.09 -9.86 -17.39
CA ALA A 385 10.48 -11.17 -17.11
C ALA A 385 10.36 -12.09 -18.34
N TYR A 386 10.50 -11.54 -19.55
CA TYR A 386 10.51 -12.28 -20.82
C TYR A 386 11.91 -12.76 -21.25
N LEU A 387 12.96 -12.42 -20.51
CA LEU A 387 14.33 -12.86 -20.76
C LEU A 387 14.69 -14.00 -19.82
N SER A 388 15.22 -15.08 -20.37
CA SER A 388 15.81 -16.15 -19.59
C SER A 388 17.20 -15.73 -19.13
N THR A 389 17.36 -15.52 -17.83
CA THR A 389 18.64 -15.11 -17.24
C THR A 389 19.23 -16.24 -16.42
N MET A 390 20.55 -16.35 -16.46
CA MET A 390 21.33 -17.23 -15.60
C MET A 390 22.01 -16.40 -14.53
N SER A 391 21.99 -16.85 -13.30
CA SER A 391 22.74 -16.23 -12.21
C SER A 391 23.98 -17.05 -11.86
N ILE A 392 25.04 -16.35 -11.46
CA ILE A 392 26.24 -16.99 -10.91
C ILE A 392 26.04 -17.05 -9.39
N ALA A 393 26.19 -18.23 -8.82
CA ALA A 393 26.18 -18.45 -7.39
C ALA A 393 27.53 -19.03 -6.95
N GLN A 394 27.86 -18.78 -5.69
CA GLN A 394 29.04 -19.36 -5.06
C GLN A 394 28.64 -20.64 -4.34
N SER A 395 29.39 -21.70 -4.52
CA SER A 395 29.16 -22.98 -3.85
C SER A 395 29.43 -22.82 -2.35
N SER A 396 28.60 -23.49 -1.53
CA SER A 396 28.88 -23.68 -0.11
C SER A 396 29.87 -24.82 0.15
N LEU A 397 30.22 -25.58 -0.89
CA LEU A 397 31.18 -26.69 -0.82
C LEU A 397 32.57 -26.18 -1.23
N LEU A 398 33.59 -26.64 -0.51
CA LEU A 398 34.98 -26.38 -0.83
C LEU A 398 35.48 -27.47 -1.81
N ASN A 399 36.12 -27.03 -2.90
CA ASN A 399 36.87 -27.90 -3.79
C ASN A 399 38.34 -27.52 -3.69
N ASN A 400 39.18 -28.44 -3.23
CA ASN A 400 40.60 -28.23 -2.93
C ASN A 400 40.85 -26.96 -2.06
N GLY A 401 40.02 -26.75 -1.03
CA GLY A 401 40.15 -25.60 -0.11
C GLY A 401 39.65 -24.28 -0.66
N SER A 402 39.10 -24.24 -1.88
CA SER A 402 38.58 -23.01 -2.50
C SER A 402 37.08 -23.14 -2.79
N VAL A 403 36.37 -22.05 -2.61
CA VAL A 403 34.96 -21.89 -3.00
C VAL A 403 34.90 -21.64 -4.51
N PHE A 404 34.06 -22.35 -5.24
CA PHE A 404 33.92 -22.16 -6.69
C PHE A 404 32.59 -21.49 -7.04
N ASN A 405 32.60 -20.75 -8.13
CA ASN A 405 31.39 -20.18 -8.72
C ASN A 405 30.77 -21.18 -9.69
N TYR A 406 29.45 -21.28 -9.68
CA TYR A 406 28.70 -22.07 -10.65
C TYR A 406 27.53 -21.27 -11.21
N THR A 407 27.10 -21.62 -12.41
CA THR A 407 25.94 -21.02 -13.05
C THR A 407 24.68 -21.80 -12.65
N GLN A 408 23.70 -21.09 -12.15
CA GLN A 408 22.39 -21.68 -11.85
C GLN A 408 21.61 -21.92 -13.13
N ALA A 409 20.67 -22.86 -13.09
CA ALA A 409 19.75 -23.11 -14.17
C ALA A 409 18.97 -21.83 -14.55
N PRO A 410 18.73 -21.58 -15.84
CA PRO A 410 18.03 -20.39 -16.27
C PRO A 410 16.61 -20.33 -15.71
N SER A 411 16.14 -19.12 -15.37
CA SER A 411 14.76 -18.91 -14.93
C SER A 411 13.79 -19.26 -16.04
N PRO A 412 12.71 -20.02 -15.74
CA PRO A 412 11.69 -20.36 -16.72
C PRO A 412 10.93 -19.10 -17.16
N ILE A 413 10.64 -19.01 -18.46
CA ILE A 413 9.84 -17.93 -19.04
C ILE A 413 8.37 -18.34 -19.08
N PRO A 414 7.41 -17.47 -18.71
CA PRO A 414 6.00 -17.78 -18.81
C PRO A 414 5.56 -17.87 -20.29
N LYS A 415 4.61 -18.77 -20.59
CA LYS A 415 4.05 -18.92 -21.94
C LYS A 415 3.25 -17.68 -22.38
N SER A 416 2.61 -17.00 -21.42
CA SER A 416 1.84 -15.77 -21.64
C SER A 416 2.38 -14.68 -20.75
N LEU A 417 2.79 -13.56 -21.34
CA LEU A 417 3.25 -12.37 -20.66
C LEU A 417 2.80 -11.15 -21.44
N THR A 418 1.59 -10.70 -21.17
CA THR A 418 0.93 -9.60 -21.86
C THR A 418 0.13 -8.73 -20.89
N TRP A 419 -0.61 -7.78 -21.42
CA TRP A 419 -1.45 -6.88 -20.66
C TRP A 419 -2.54 -7.63 -19.85
N GLU A 420 -2.62 -7.31 -18.58
CA GLU A 420 -3.83 -7.57 -17.79
C GLU A 420 -4.92 -6.61 -18.27
N LYS A 421 -6.13 -7.12 -18.53
CA LYS A 421 -7.23 -6.35 -19.09
C LYS A 421 -8.41 -6.29 -18.14
N ALA A 422 -8.80 -5.08 -17.73
CA ALA A 422 -10.00 -4.82 -16.95
C ALA A 422 -11.09 -4.24 -17.85
N THR A 423 -12.19 -4.97 -18.05
CA THR A 423 -13.37 -4.52 -18.80
C THR A 423 -14.53 -4.30 -17.84
N THR A 424 -15.03 -3.07 -17.79
CA THR A 424 -16.16 -2.67 -16.93
C THR A 424 -17.40 -2.45 -17.79
N TYR A 425 -18.50 -3.03 -17.38
CA TYR A 425 -19.86 -2.78 -17.85
C TYR A 425 -20.57 -2.01 -16.76
N ASP A 426 -21.16 -0.89 -17.10
CA ASP A 426 -21.76 0.03 -16.14
C ASP A 426 -23.12 0.53 -16.63
N LEU A 427 -24.08 0.63 -15.70
CA LEU A 427 -25.38 1.26 -15.92
C LEU A 427 -25.62 2.25 -14.80
N GLY A 428 -25.83 3.51 -15.16
CA GLY A 428 -25.95 4.61 -14.21
C GLY A 428 -27.21 5.46 -14.44
N LEU A 429 -27.64 6.08 -13.33
CA LEU A 429 -28.73 7.04 -13.27
C LEU A 429 -28.25 8.32 -12.60
N ASP A 430 -28.43 9.45 -13.25
CA ASP A 430 -28.20 10.78 -12.69
C ASP A 430 -29.54 11.54 -12.61
N PHE A 431 -29.86 12.06 -11.42
CA PHE A 431 -31.07 12.79 -11.14
C PHE A 431 -30.74 14.08 -10.41
N GLU A 432 -31.31 15.19 -10.85
CA GLU A 432 -31.17 16.51 -10.24
C GLU A 432 -32.52 17.22 -10.23
N ALA A 433 -32.89 17.83 -9.11
CA ALA A 433 -34.19 18.45 -8.93
C ALA A 433 -34.13 19.71 -8.03
N PHE A 434 -35.19 20.51 -8.08
CA PHE A 434 -35.43 21.68 -7.24
C PHE A 434 -34.37 22.77 -7.40
N ASN A 435 -34.02 23.10 -8.65
CA ASN A 435 -32.95 24.05 -9.01
C ASN A 435 -31.59 23.62 -8.45
N GLY A 436 -31.24 22.35 -8.63
CA GLY A 436 -29.99 21.77 -8.22
C GLY A 436 -29.82 21.56 -6.71
N ARG A 437 -30.91 21.67 -5.93
CA ARG A 437 -30.85 21.42 -4.48
C ARG A 437 -30.69 19.95 -4.16
N LEU A 438 -31.44 19.10 -4.87
CA LEU A 438 -31.37 17.63 -4.72
C LEU A 438 -30.59 17.02 -5.87
N ASN A 439 -29.54 16.26 -5.57
CA ASN A 439 -28.79 15.49 -6.55
C ASN A 439 -28.70 14.02 -6.07
N PHE A 440 -29.01 13.10 -6.97
CA PHE A 440 -28.88 11.66 -6.75
C PHE A 440 -28.15 11.04 -7.93
N SER A 441 -27.19 10.15 -7.64
CA SER A 441 -26.49 9.36 -8.64
C SER A 441 -26.40 7.92 -8.14
N ALA A 442 -26.66 6.98 -9.02
CA ALA A 442 -26.53 5.54 -8.70
C ALA A 442 -25.96 4.78 -9.89
N ASP A 443 -25.10 3.83 -9.61
CA ASP A 443 -24.42 2.97 -10.55
C ASP A 443 -24.48 1.52 -10.12
N ILE A 444 -24.65 0.64 -11.11
CA ILE A 444 -24.42 -0.80 -10.97
C ILE A 444 -23.40 -1.22 -12.01
N TYR A 445 -22.41 -1.98 -11.60
CA TYR A 445 -21.34 -2.34 -12.52
C TYR A 445 -20.85 -3.77 -12.34
N ARG A 446 -20.31 -4.30 -13.44
CA ARG A 446 -19.55 -5.54 -13.46
C ARG A 446 -18.19 -5.28 -14.11
N LYS A 447 -17.12 -5.55 -13.37
CA LYS A 447 -15.76 -5.50 -13.89
C LYS A 447 -15.22 -6.93 -14.03
N LYS A 448 -14.74 -7.27 -15.22
CA LYS A 448 -14.00 -8.49 -15.50
C LYS A 448 -12.53 -8.12 -15.67
N THR A 449 -11.67 -8.65 -14.82
CA THR A 449 -10.21 -8.53 -14.96
C THR A 449 -9.70 -9.87 -15.48
N THR A 450 -9.17 -9.87 -16.70
CA THR A 450 -8.64 -11.07 -17.37
C THR A 450 -7.14 -10.99 -17.51
N ASP A 451 -6.51 -12.14 -17.65
CA ASP A 451 -5.07 -12.27 -17.87
C ASP A 451 -4.23 -11.62 -16.75
N MET A 452 -4.66 -11.80 -15.50
CA MET A 452 -3.95 -11.28 -14.33
C MET A 452 -2.58 -11.95 -14.17
N TYR A 453 -1.57 -11.12 -13.85
CA TYR A 453 -0.19 -11.55 -13.68
C TYR A 453 0.03 -12.17 -12.29
N VAL A 454 0.02 -13.49 -12.22
CA VAL A 454 0.15 -14.29 -10.99
C VAL A 454 1.13 -15.44 -11.18
N VAL A 455 1.51 -16.12 -10.10
CA VAL A 455 2.35 -17.34 -10.15
C VAL A 455 1.57 -18.42 -10.91
N GLY A 456 2.28 -19.13 -11.80
CA GLY A 456 1.75 -20.26 -12.58
C GLY A 456 1.64 -21.56 -11.79
N GLU A 457 1.40 -22.67 -12.52
CA GLU A 457 1.39 -24.01 -11.95
C GLU A 457 2.76 -24.37 -11.35
N GLU A 458 2.76 -25.07 -10.22
CA GLU A 458 3.97 -25.58 -9.61
C GLU A 458 4.73 -26.48 -10.58
N LEU A 459 6.03 -26.23 -10.68
CA LEU A 459 6.91 -27.08 -11.48
C LEU A 459 7.30 -28.34 -10.67
N PRO A 460 7.51 -29.48 -11.32
CA PRO A 460 8.06 -30.65 -10.63
C PRO A 460 9.36 -30.29 -9.91
N ALA A 461 9.55 -30.84 -8.69
CA ALA A 461 10.72 -30.54 -7.86
C ALA A 461 12.06 -30.80 -8.57
N VAL A 462 12.11 -31.74 -9.50
CA VAL A 462 13.29 -32.05 -10.33
C VAL A 462 13.69 -30.92 -11.28
N PHE A 463 12.80 -29.96 -11.51
CA PHE A 463 13.10 -28.80 -12.35
C PHE A 463 14.07 -27.82 -11.66
N GLY A 464 14.13 -27.83 -10.33
CA GLY A 464 15.04 -27.01 -9.54
C GLY A 464 14.79 -25.51 -9.57
N ASN A 465 13.61 -25.06 -10.05
CA ASN A 465 13.23 -23.65 -10.14
C ASN A 465 11.77 -23.43 -9.74
N SER A 466 11.46 -22.22 -9.30
CA SER A 466 10.08 -21.80 -8.98
C SER A 466 9.27 -21.57 -10.24
N ALA A 467 7.95 -21.76 -10.17
CA ALA A 467 7.03 -21.46 -11.26
C ALA A 467 7.10 -19.97 -11.66
N PRO A 468 7.17 -19.64 -12.96
CA PRO A 468 7.19 -18.27 -13.42
C PRO A 468 5.81 -17.61 -13.22
N LYS A 469 5.81 -16.29 -13.00
CA LYS A 469 4.59 -15.49 -13.06
C LYS A 469 4.19 -15.23 -14.51
N GLY A 470 2.90 -15.26 -14.78
CA GLY A 470 2.33 -14.99 -16.11
C GLY A 470 0.84 -14.67 -16.01
N ASN A 471 0.15 -14.62 -17.14
CA ASN A 471 -1.27 -14.27 -17.21
C ASN A 471 -2.17 -15.48 -16.91
N TYR A 472 -2.24 -15.91 -15.66
CA TYR A 472 -2.80 -17.20 -15.25
C TYR A 472 -4.08 -17.11 -14.42
N ALA A 473 -4.65 -15.91 -14.20
CA ALA A 473 -5.86 -15.75 -13.43
C ALA A 473 -6.84 -14.74 -14.05
N ASP A 474 -8.13 -14.93 -13.77
CA ASP A 474 -9.20 -13.99 -14.08
C ASP A 474 -10.06 -13.73 -12.82
N MET A 475 -10.63 -12.53 -12.74
CA MET A 475 -11.48 -12.13 -11.63
C MET A 475 -12.70 -11.36 -12.13
N ARG A 476 -13.82 -11.54 -11.45
CA ARG A 476 -15.04 -10.76 -11.65
C ARG A 476 -15.37 -9.99 -10.38
N THR A 477 -15.61 -8.69 -10.53
CA THR A 477 -16.11 -7.82 -9.46
C THR A 477 -17.50 -7.33 -9.85
N ASP A 478 -18.50 -7.59 -9.01
CA ASP A 478 -19.85 -7.04 -9.11
C ASP A 478 -20.02 -6.01 -8.02
N GLY A 479 -20.49 -4.82 -8.35
CA GLY A 479 -20.63 -3.73 -7.39
C GLY A 479 -21.75 -2.77 -7.75
N TRP A 480 -22.09 -1.95 -6.77
CA TRP A 480 -23.00 -0.83 -6.90
C TRP A 480 -22.57 0.33 -6.02
N GLU A 481 -22.96 1.53 -6.42
CA GLU A 481 -22.74 2.74 -5.64
C GLU A 481 -23.92 3.68 -5.78
N ALA A 482 -24.21 4.46 -4.73
CA ALA A 482 -25.25 5.48 -4.75
C ALA A 482 -24.82 6.67 -3.91
N SER A 483 -25.16 7.86 -4.37
CA SER A 483 -24.96 9.10 -3.61
C SER A 483 -26.18 9.98 -3.70
N LEU A 484 -26.56 10.59 -2.56
CA LEU A 484 -27.64 11.55 -2.43
C LEU A 484 -27.08 12.82 -1.78
N SER A 485 -27.31 13.98 -2.38
CA SER A 485 -26.95 15.24 -1.77
C SER A 485 -28.09 16.24 -1.82
N TRP A 486 -28.23 16.97 -0.72
CA TRP A 486 -29.13 18.12 -0.60
C TRP A 486 -28.33 19.36 -0.22
N ARG A 487 -28.63 20.48 -0.89
CA ARG A 487 -28.08 21.80 -0.56
C ARG A 487 -29.16 22.85 -0.64
N ASP A 488 -29.19 23.75 0.34
CA ASP A 488 -30.14 24.84 0.31
C ASP A 488 -29.60 26.05 1.09
N SER A 489 -30.30 27.19 0.96
CA SER A 489 -29.96 28.40 1.70
C SER A 489 -31.21 29.22 2.02
N HIS A 490 -31.26 29.74 3.23
CA HIS A 490 -32.36 30.59 3.73
C HIS A 490 -31.81 31.85 4.40
N LYS A 491 -32.61 32.91 4.47
CA LYS A 491 -32.26 34.10 5.25
C LYS A 491 -32.67 33.89 6.71
N VAL A 492 -31.69 33.98 7.61
CA VAL A 492 -31.87 33.90 9.06
C VAL A 492 -31.27 35.18 9.67
N ALA A 493 -32.06 35.94 10.41
CA ALA A 493 -31.65 37.23 10.99
C ALA A 493 -30.98 38.18 9.94
N GLY A 494 -31.54 38.24 8.73
CA GLY A 494 -31.04 39.10 7.65
C GLY A 494 -29.75 38.59 6.95
N LYS A 495 -29.15 37.51 7.40
CA LYS A 495 -27.95 36.88 6.84
C LYS A 495 -28.29 35.54 6.17
N THR A 496 -27.51 35.18 5.14
CA THR A 496 -27.70 33.91 4.43
C THR A 496 -27.15 32.77 5.28
N LEU A 497 -28.02 31.81 5.66
CA LEU A 497 -27.66 30.50 6.17
C LEU A 497 -27.63 29.53 4.99
N SER A 498 -26.48 28.94 4.70
CA SER A 498 -26.32 27.90 3.67
C SER A 498 -25.98 26.57 4.34
N TYR A 499 -26.60 25.48 3.88
CA TYR A 499 -26.30 24.14 4.39
C TYR A 499 -26.30 23.12 3.27
N ASN A 500 -25.52 22.06 3.47
CA ASN A 500 -25.48 20.92 2.58
C ASN A 500 -25.28 19.63 3.36
N ILE A 501 -25.86 18.56 2.84
CA ILE A 501 -25.61 17.19 3.29
C ILE A 501 -25.41 16.30 2.07
N LYS A 502 -24.45 15.39 2.15
CA LYS A 502 -24.21 14.36 1.14
C LYS A 502 -24.02 13.02 1.84
N VAL A 503 -24.75 12.01 1.37
CA VAL A 503 -24.60 10.61 1.80
C VAL A 503 -24.18 9.81 0.57
N ALA A 504 -23.17 8.97 0.74
CA ALA A 504 -22.77 8.01 -0.29
C ALA A 504 -22.63 6.62 0.35
N VAL A 505 -23.08 5.60 -0.37
CA VAL A 505 -23.00 4.19 0.03
C VAL A 505 -22.55 3.38 -1.17
N TRP A 506 -21.62 2.44 -0.95
CA TRP A 506 -21.14 1.56 -2.02
C TRP A 506 -20.76 0.19 -1.48
N ASP A 507 -20.85 -0.80 -2.34
CA ASP A 507 -20.49 -2.18 -2.03
C ASP A 507 -20.02 -2.93 -3.27
N ASN A 508 -19.08 -3.86 -3.09
CA ASN A 508 -18.66 -4.74 -4.15
C ASN A 508 -18.20 -6.10 -3.62
N THR A 509 -18.23 -7.09 -4.51
CA THR A 509 -17.72 -8.43 -4.27
C THR A 509 -16.86 -8.87 -5.45
N SER A 510 -15.66 -9.36 -5.15
CA SER A 510 -14.72 -9.87 -6.15
C SER A 510 -14.57 -11.38 -6.01
N LYS A 511 -14.70 -12.10 -7.13
CA LYS A 511 -14.59 -13.56 -7.20
C LYS A 511 -13.58 -13.95 -8.27
N ILE A 512 -12.67 -14.87 -7.91
CA ILE A 512 -11.72 -15.46 -8.86
C ILE A 512 -12.48 -16.42 -9.75
N THR A 513 -12.42 -16.20 -11.06
CA THR A 513 -13.18 -16.99 -12.07
C THR A 513 -12.33 -17.96 -12.85
N ARG A 514 -11.01 -17.76 -12.84
CA ARG A 514 -10.01 -18.67 -13.40
C ARG A 514 -8.73 -18.56 -12.58
N TYR A 515 -8.10 -19.68 -12.24
CA TYR A 515 -6.79 -19.76 -11.62
C TYR A 515 -6.09 -21.04 -12.06
N THR A 516 -4.99 -20.90 -12.80
CA THR A 516 -4.34 -22.08 -13.42
C THR A 516 -3.53 -22.92 -12.43
N ALA A 517 -3.02 -22.36 -11.36
CA ALA A 517 -2.42 -23.14 -10.28
C ALA A 517 -3.54 -23.89 -9.53
N LYS A 518 -3.75 -25.16 -9.91
CA LYS A 518 -4.85 -26.01 -9.44
C LYS A 518 -4.61 -26.65 -8.06
N THR A 519 -3.71 -26.13 -7.25
CA THR A 519 -3.45 -26.65 -5.90
C THR A 519 -4.69 -26.58 -5.02
N GLY A 520 -5.58 -25.58 -5.27
CA GLY A 520 -6.76 -25.36 -4.46
C GLY A 520 -6.46 -25.00 -3.00
N THR A 521 -5.20 -24.72 -2.68
CA THR A 521 -4.74 -24.48 -1.31
C THR A 521 -5.49 -23.30 -0.67
N LEU A 522 -5.97 -23.52 0.54
CA LEU A 522 -6.72 -22.52 1.29
C LEU A 522 -5.81 -21.39 1.79
N PRO A 523 -6.33 -20.15 1.90
CA PRO A 523 -5.61 -19.08 2.56
C PRO A 523 -5.48 -19.37 4.05
N THR A 524 -4.33 -19.00 4.62
CA THR A 524 -4.05 -19.08 6.06
C THR A 524 -3.69 -17.71 6.58
N ASN A 525 -3.55 -17.56 7.91
CA ASN A 525 -3.08 -16.30 8.51
C ASN A 525 -1.64 -15.93 8.10
N TYR A 526 -0.89 -16.88 7.58
CA TYR A 526 0.52 -16.74 7.22
C TYR A 526 0.75 -16.68 5.71
N SER A 527 -0.20 -17.17 4.92
CA SER A 527 -0.06 -17.28 3.46
C SER A 527 -1.36 -16.93 2.76
N ILE A 528 -1.30 -15.97 1.85
CA ILE A 528 -2.42 -15.64 0.98
C ILE A 528 -2.34 -16.59 -0.22
N ASN A 529 -3.17 -17.63 -0.21
CA ASN A 529 -3.34 -18.53 -1.31
C ASN A 529 -4.63 -18.21 -2.06
N TYR A 530 -4.68 -18.49 -3.34
CA TYR A 530 -5.81 -18.24 -4.19
C TYR A 530 -6.27 -19.53 -4.87
N TYR A 531 -7.58 -19.66 -5.08
CA TYR A 531 -8.16 -20.78 -5.83
C TYR A 531 -9.34 -20.30 -6.69
N GLU A 532 -9.67 -21.06 -7.71
CA GLU A 532 -10.81 -20.79 -8.57
C GLU A 532 -12.12 -20.90 -7.79
N GLY A 533 -12.96 -19.88 -7.90
CA GLY A 533 -14.21 -19.76 -7.14
C GLY A 533 -14.10 -19.01 -5.82
N MET A 534 -12.89 -18.66 -5.38
CA MET A 534 -12.67 -17.90 -4.15
C MET A 534 -13.26 -16.49 -4.24
N THR A 535 -13.95 -16.07 -3.18
CA THR A 535 -14.28 -14.66 -2.96
C THR A 535 -13.09 -13.99 -2.26
N LEU A 536 -12.61 -12.87 -2.78
CA LEU A 536 -11.45 -12.21 -2.16
C LEU A 536 -11.73 -11.84 -0.71
N GLY A 537 -10.72 -12.05 0.13
CA GLY A 537 -10.79 -11.77 1.56
C GLY A 537 -11.39 -12.89 2.42
N GLU A 538 -11.74 -14.05 1.85
CA GLU A 538 -12.20 -15.19 2.62
C GLU A 538 -11.21 -15.58 3.71
N MET A 539 -11.75 -15.87 4.89
CA MET A 539 -11.02 -16.36 6.05
C MET A 539 -11.52 -17.77 6.36
N TRP A 540 -10.61 -18.70 6.47
CA TRP A 540 -10.88 -20.08 6.83
C TRP A 540 -10.36 -20.40 8.22
N GLY A 541 -11.12 -21.19 8.97
CA GLY A 541 -10.75 -21.58 10.33
C GLY A 541 -11.69 -22.66 10.87
N TYR A 542 -11.32 -23.19 12.01
CA TYR A 542 -12.18 -24.14 12.74
C TYR A 542 -13.34 -23.42 13.40
N LYS A 543 -14.47 -24.10 13.50
CA LYS A 543 -15.63 -23.66 14.27
C LYS A 543 -15.51 -24.17 15.70
N CYS A 544 -15.67 -23.25 16.65
CA CYS A 544 -15.66 -23.56 18.07
C CYS A 544 -17.07 -23.32 18.63
N ASP A 545 -17.57 -24.20 19.50
CA ASP A 545 -18.88 -24.05 20.17
C ASP A 545 -18.76 -23.75 21.67
N GLY A 546 -17.56 -23.44 22.15
CA GLY A 546 -17.31 -23.07 23.53
C GLY A 546 -15.92 -23.50 24.02
N LEU A 547 -15.74 -23.47 25.33
CA LEU A 547 -14.54 -23.94 26.01
C LEU A 547 -14.87 -25.18 26.81
N PHE A 548 -13.91 -26.07 26.95
CA PHE A 548 -14.05 -27.22 27.85
C PHE A 548 -14.21 -26.75 29.29
N GLN A 549 -15.20 -27.33 30.00
CA GLN A 549 -15.52 -26.95 31.40
C GLN A 549 -14.73 -27.77 32.41
N SER A 550 -14.19 -28.94 32.00
CA SER A 550 -13.37 -29.79 32.85
C SER A 550 -12.31 -30.53 32.03
N ASP A 551 -11.26 -31.00 32.71
CA ASP A 551 -10.23 -31.82 32.07
C ASP A 551 -10.77 -33.16 31.58
N GLU A 552 -11.74 -33.74 32.31
CA GLU A 552 -12.42 -34.97 31.91
C GLU A 552 -13.19 -34.80 30.59
N GLU A 553 -13.95 -33.71 30.46
CA GLU A 553 -14.63 -33.36 29.22
C GLU A 553 -13.63 -33.21 28.08
N ALA A 554 -12.54 -32.48 28.31
CA ALA A 554 -11.51 -32.24 27.31
C ALA A 554 -10.84 -33.52 26.84
N GLN A 555 -10.51 -34.42 27.74
CA GLN A 555 -9.89 -35.72 27.41
C GLN A 555 -10.84 -36.68 26.71
N THR A 556 -12.12 -36.70 27.14
CA THR A 556 -13.17 -37.49 26.47
C THR A 556 -13.39 -37.01 25.05
N TRP A 557 -13.46 -35.69 24.84
CA TRP A 557 -13.61 -35.09 23.52
C TRP A 557 -12.41 -35.38 22.63
N ALA A 558 -11.17 -35.23 23.13
CA ALA A 558 -9.96 -35.50 22.40
C ALA A 558 -9.87 -36.98 21.95
N ASN A 559 -10.34 -37.92 22.78
CA ASN A 559 -10.41 -39.33 22.41
C ASN A 559 -11.48 -39.59 21.34
N TYR A 560 -12.62 -38.88 21.40
CA TYR A 560 -13.74 -39.01 20.49
C TYR A 560 -13.47 -38.39 19.13
N SER A 561 -12.89 -37.18 19.12
CA SER A 561 -12.67 -36.35 17.91
C SER A 561 -11.24 -36.43 17.37
N LYS A 562 -10.30 -37.10 18.04
CA LYS A 562 -8.90 -37.34 17.59
C LYS A 562 -8.23 -36.13 16.91
N PHE A 563 -7.81 -35.18 17.69
CA PHE A 563 -7.06 -34.01 17.13
C PHE A 563 -5.69 -34.42 16.58
N THR A 564 -5.42 -34.15 15.31
CA THR A 564 -4.25 -34.65 14.60
C THR A 564 -2.99 -33.81 14.73
N ASN A 565 -3.09 -32.53 15.09
CA ASN A 565 -1.97 -31.59 15.04
C ASN A 565 -1.57 -31.02 16.43
N ARG A 566 -1.92 -31.68 17.52
CA ARG A 566 -1.55 -31.24 18.87
C ARG A 566 -0.93 -32.36 19.68
N SER A 567 0.26 -32.12 20.19
CA SER A 567 0.98 -33.03 21.08
C SER A 567 0.68 -32.79 22.57
N ALA A 568 0.03 -31.68 22.92
CA ALA A 568 -0.30 -31.34 24.29
C ALA A 568 -1.63 -31.95 24.71
N THR A 569 -1.77 -32.27 25.99
CA THR A 569 -3.03 -32.73 26.59
C THR A 569 -4.05 -31.59 26.59
N TRP A 570 -5.29 -31.88 26.15
CA TRP A 570 -6.40 -30.96 26.22
C TRP A 570 -6.88 -30.84 27.66
N GLN A 571 -7.27 -29.63 28.09
CA GLN A 571 -7.66 -29.34 29.47
C GLN A 571 -8.80 -28.32 29.51
N ALA A 572 -9.39 -28.13 30.69
CA ALA A 572 -10.38 -27.09 30.93
C ALA A 572 -9.88 -25.73 30.49
N GLY A 573 -10.75 -24.96 29.83
CA GLY A 573 -10.41 -23.66 29.24
C GLY A 573 -9.86 -23.69 27.83
N ASP A 574 -9.50 -24.83 27.27
CA ASP A 574 -9.16 -24.95 25.86
C ASP A 574 -10.43 -24.85 24.97
N PRO A 575 -10.31 -24.33 23.72
CA PRO A 575 -11.44 -24.24 22.81
C PRO A 575 -11.91 -25.63 22.32
N ARG A 576 -13.23 -25.83 22.32
CA ARG A 576 -13.88 -27.05 21.85
C ARG A 576 -14.20 -26.93 20.37
N TYR A 577 -13.31 -27.41 19.52
CA TYR A 577 -13.51 -27.42 18.07
C TYR A 577 -14.41 -28.56 17.63
N LEU A 578 -15.21 -28.31 16.58
CA LEU A 578 -16.18 -29.26 16.05
C LEU A 578 -15.60 -30.11 14.93
N ASP A 579 -15.86 -31.43 15.00
CA ASP A 579 -15.77 -32.34 13.87
C ASP A 579 -16.99 -32.09 12.96
N LEU A 580 -16.78 -31.39 11.86
CA LEU A 580 -17.86 -30.94 10.96
C LEU A 580 -18.10 -31.91 9.80
N ASN A 581 -17.12 -32.71 9.44
CA ASN A 581 -17.23 -33.72 8.38
C ASN A 581 -17.68 -35.08 8.92
N GLY A 582 -17.60 -35.33 10.24
CA GLY A 582 -18.07 -36.54 10.92
C GLY A 582 -17.13 -37.71 10.76
N ASP A 583 -15.85 -37.48 10.48
CA ASP A 583 -14.86 -38.57 10.29
C ASP A 583 -14.21 -39.02 11.61
N GLY A 584 -14.56 -38.39 12.73
CA GLY A 584 -14.02 -38.67 14.05
C GLY A 584 -12.71 -37.97 14.36
N TYR A 585 -12.27 -37.02 13.53
CA TYR A 585 -11.05 -36.25 13.72
C TYR A 585 -11.37 -34.75 13.56
N VAL A 586 -10.66 -33.88 14.27
CA VAL A 586 -10.65 -32.45 14.01
C VAL A 586 -9.33 -32.09 13.31
N ASN A 587 -9.40 -31.79 12.04
CA ASN A 587 -8.23 -31.55 11.21
C ASN A 587 -8.51 -30.63 10.00
N ASN A 588 -7.48 -30.24 9.29
CA ASN A 588 -7.58 -29.38 8.09
C ASN A 588 -7.54 -30.17 6.77
N GLY A 589 -7.67 -31.51 6.83
CA GLY A 589 -7.51 -32.34 5.65
C GLY A 589 -6.18 -32.06 4.92
N ASN A 590 -6.23 -31.98 3.60
CA ASN A 590 -5.10 -31.56 2.77
C ASN A 590 -4.94 -30.05 2.67
N ASN A 591 -5.71 -29.28 3.45
CA ASN A 591 -5.76 -27.82 3.41
C ASN A 591 -6.07 -27.25 2.03
N THR A 592 -6.98 -27.88 1.31
CA THR A 592 -7.43 -27.45 -0.02
C THR A 592 -8.94 -27.30 -0.06
N ILE A 593 -9.46 -26.58 -1.07
CA ILE A 593 -10.91 -26.47 -1.28
C ILE A 593 -11.57 -27.81 -1.59
N TYR A 594 -10.81 -28.81 -2.02
CA TYR A 594 -11.30 -30.15 -2.35
C TYR A 594 -11.29 -31.10 -1.13
N ASP A 595 -10.42 -30.81 -0.17
CA ASP A 595 -10.29 -31.53 1.09
C ASP A 595 -9.80 -30.56 2.15
N HIS A 596 -10.75 -29.96 2.84
CA HIS A 596 -10.53 -28.92 3.85
C HIS A 596 -10.75 -29.41 5.29
N GLY A 597 -11.02 -30.75 5.47
CA GLY A 597 -11.33 -31.30 6.77
C GLY A 597 -12.48 -30.51 7.43
N ASP A 598 -12.26 -30.05 8.68
CA ASP A 598 -13.21 -29.28 9.45
C ASP A 598 -13.09 -27.75 9.29
N LEU A 599 -12.21 -27.29 8.40
CA LEU A 599 -12.14 -25.88 8.10
C LEU A 599 -13.39 -25.39 7.38
N VAL A 600 -13.91 -24.23 7.81
CA VAL A 600 -15.04 -23.54 7.19
C VAL A 600 -14.72 -22.06 6.98
N LYS A 601 -15.50 -21.40 6.14
CA LYS A 601 -15.41 -19.95 5.98
C LYS A 601 -15.95 -19.28 7.25
N ILE A 602 -15.06 -18.67 8.04
CA ILE A 602 -15.39 -18.00 9.30
C ILE A 602 -15.61 -16.49 9.15
N GLY A 603 -15.17 -15.90 8.02
CA GLY A 603 -15.35 -14.47 7.80
C GLY A 603 -14.81 -14.02 6.45
N ASN A 604 -14.84 -12.68 6.26
CA ASN A 604 -14.27 -12.01 5.10
C ASN A 604 -13.67 -10.66 5.48
N THR A 605 -12.41 -10.43 5.10
CA THR A 605 -11.67 -9.19 5.41
C THR A 605 -12.03 -8.02 4.50
N THR A 606 -12.75 -8.25 3.39
CA THR A 606 -13.15 -7.18 2.47
C THR A 606 -14.23 -6.31 3.11
N PRO A 607 -14.04 -4.97 3.14
CA PRO A 607 -15.07 -4.06 3.62
C PRO A 607 -16.34 -4.16 2.78
N ARG A 608 -17.50 -4.29 3.46
CA ARG A 608 -18.80 -4.34 2.83
C ARG A 608 -19.67 -3.18 3.32
N TYR A 609 -20.55 -2.69 2.45
CA TYR A 609 -21.46 -1.59 2.74
C TYR A 609 -20.72 -0.37 3.31
N SER A 610 -19.68 0.07 2.58
CA SER A 610 -18.95 1.28 2.94
C SER A 610 -19.82 2.50 2.71
N TYR A 611 -19.70 3.50 3.58
CA TYR A 611 -20.50 4.71 3.48
C TYR A 611 -19.72 5.95 3.91
N SER A 612 -20.16 7.10 3.41
CA SER A 612 -19.72 8.42 3.91
C SER A 612 -20.90 9.36 4.08
N ILE A 613 -20.84 10.18 5.13
CA ILE A 613 -21.78 11.25 5.39
C ILE A 613 -20.99 12.55 5.51
N GLN A 614 -21.31 13.52 4.69
CA GLN A 614 -20.70 14.84 4.71
C GLN A 614 -21.76 15.89 4.98
N GLY A 615 -21.51 16.80 5.89
CA GLY A 615 -22.41 17.90 6.22
C GLY A 615 -21.66 19.22 6.38
N GLY A 616 -22.26 20.32 5.97
CA GLY A 616 -21.72 21.65 6.13
C GLY A 616 -22.80 22.69 6.39
N VAL A 617 -22.50 23.64 7.25
CA VAL A 617 -23.36 24.81 7.54
C VAL A 617 -22.48 26.06 7.53
N ARG A 618 -22.94 27.10 6.88
CA ARG A 618 -22.28 28.40 6.85
C ARG A 618 -23.28 29.51 7.14
N TRP A 619 -22.99 30.34 8.12
CA TRP A 619 -23.81 31.50 8.51
C TRP A 619 -22.95 32.64 9.02
N ASN A 620 -23.22 33.84 8.54
CA ASN A 620 -22.59 35.10 8.99
C ASN A 620 -21.05 35.05 9.11
N GLY A 621 -20.37 34.44 8.11
CA GLY A 621 -18.90 34.33 8.08
C GLY A 621 -18.34 33.12 8.81
N ILE A 622 -19.14 32.40 9.62
CA ILE A 622 -18.73 31.17 10.32
C ILE A 622 -19.18 29.98 9.48
N GLY A 623 -18.29 29.02 9.29
CA GLY A 623 -18.59 27.76 8.60
C GLY A 623 -18.10 26.56 9.40
N ILE A 624 -18.95 25.54 9.49
CA ILE A 624 -18.63 24.24 10.09
C ILE A 624 -18.86 23.18 9.02
N SER A 625 -17.90 22.30 8.85
CA SER A 625 -18.03 21.13 7.99
C SER A 625 -17.58 19.87 8.73
N MET A 626 -18.28 18.78 8.49
CA MET A 626 -17.99 17.49 9.08
C MET A 626 -18.05 16.41 8.02
N MET A 627 -17.23 15.36 8.18
CA MET A 627 -17.23 14.19 7.35
C MET A 627 -17.06 12.94 8.22
N TRP A 628 -17.92 11.96 8.01
CA TRP A 628 -17.82 10.63 8.61
C TRP A 628 -17.67 9.60 7.51
N GLN A 629 -16.85 8.60 7.77
CA GLN A 629 -16.70 7.41 6.94
C GLN A 629 -16.87 6.18 7.81
N GLY A 630 -17.51 5.16 7.27
CA GLY A 630 -17.71 3.91 7.98
C GLY A 630 -17.80 2.72 7.05
N VAL A 631 -17.69 1.56 7.65
CA VAL A 631 -17.84 0.25 7.02
C VAL A 631 -18.92 -0.51 7.77
N GLY A 632 -19.94 -0.98 7.06
CA GLY A 632 -21.08 -1.67 7.68
C GLY A 632 -20.74 -3.07 8.18
N LYS A 633 -19.84 -3.79 7.44
CA LYS A 633 -19.37 -5.12 7.81
C LYS A 633 -17.94 -5.34 7.35
N ARG A 634 -17.11 -5.83 8.22
CA ARG A 634 -15.76 -6.32 7.93
C ARG A 634 -15.34 -7.26 9.05
N ASP A 635 -14.86 -8.44 8.69
CA ASP A 635 -14.25 -9.32 9.67
C ASP A 635 -12.74 -9.01 9.73
N TRP A 636 -12.20 -9.04 10.93
CA TRP A 636 -10.79 -8.81 11.17
C TRP A 636 -10.22 -9.97 11.99
N TYR A 637 -9.08 -10.44 11.59
CA TYR A 637 -8.32 -11.45 12.32
C TYR A 637 -6.97 -10.87 12.72
N PRO A 638 -6.59 -10.92 14.00
CA PRO A 638 -5.28 -10.47 14.45
C PRO A 638 -4.18 -11.22 13.69
N ALA A 639 -3.31 -10.49 13.00
CA ALA A 639 -2.25 -11.10 12.22
C ALA A 639 -1.12 -11.57 13.13
N LYS A 640 -0.69 -12.83 12.94
CA LYS A 640 0.48 -13.41 13.58
C LYS A 640 0.58 -13.11 15.09
N GLU A 641 1.69 -12.52 15.47
CA GLU A 641 2.08 -12.26 16.85
C GLU A 641 1.14 -11.29 17.58
N SER A 642 0.49 -10.38 16.88
CA SER A 642 -0.48 -9.45 17.50
C SER A 642 -1.78 -10.10 17.97
N GLY A 643 -2.03 -11.33 17.55
CA GLY A 643 -3.17 -12.14 17.98
C GLY A 643 -2.93 -12.97 19.24
N TYR A 644 -1.70 -13.02 19.73
CA TYR A 644 -1.36 -13.85 20.87
C TYR A 644 -1.25 -13.01 22.15
N PHE A 645 -1.89 -13.46 23.20
CA PHE A 645 -1.63 -12.96 24.55
C PHE A 645 -0.20 -13.32 25.00
N TRP A 646 0.22 -14.54 24.68
CA TRP A 646 1.56 -15.04 24.96
C TRP A 646 2.44 -14.90 23.71
N GLY A 647 3.53 -14.16 23.85
CA GLY A 647 4.58 -14.06 22.83
C GLY A 647 5.41 -15.33 22.70
N GLN A 648 6.45 -15.24 21.89
CA GLN A 648 7.43 -16.34 21.77
C GLN A 648 7.96 -16.74 23.16
N TYR A 649 8.20 -18.03 23.32
CA TYR A 649 8.71 -18.62 24.58
C TYR A 649 7.75 -18.51 25.78
N GLY A 650 6.44 -18.39 25.53
CA GLY A 650 5.44 -18.34 26.59
C GLY A 650 5.48 -17.09 27.48
N ARG A 651 5.95 -15.98 26.93
CA ARG A 651 6.03 -14.68 27.63
C ARG A 651 4.87 -13.77 27.24
N PRO A 652 4.19 -13.09 28.20
CA PRO A 652 3.10 -12.18 27.86
C PRO A 652 3.64 -10.93 27.14
N TYR A 653 2.91 -10.45 26.14
CA TYR A 653 3.22 -9.19 25.48
C TYR A 653 2.90 -7.99 26.37
N SER A 654 3.67 -6.91 26.23
CA SER A 654 3.45 -5.67 26.96
C SER A 654 2.06 -5.05 26.73
N MET A 655 1.49 -5.24 25.54
CA MET A 655 0.15 -4.76 25.20
C MET A 655 -0.98 -5.49 25.96
N ALA A 656 -0.70 -6.62 26.57
CA ALA A 656 -1.69 -7.38 27.35
C ALA A 656 -1.92 -6.82 28.77
N LEU A 657 -1.03 -5.96 29.26
CA LEU A 657 -1.09 -5.41 30.61
C LEU A 657 -2.27 -4.46 30.89
N PRO A 658 -2.72 -3.58 29.97
CA PRO A 658 -3.80 -2.64 30.24
C PRO A 658 -5.17 -3.29 30.45
N TRP A 659 -5.38 -4.54 30.04
CA TRP A 659 -6.66 -5.25 30.11
C TRP A 659 -6.87 -6.03 31.40
N HIS A 660 -5.90 -6.03 32.31
CA HIS A 660 -5.93 -6.78 33.56
C HIS A 660 -5.84 -5.90 34.83
N ASN A 661 -5.97 -4.57 34.69
CA ASN A 661 -6.09 -3.66 35.84
C ASN A 661 -7.53 -3.36 36.19
#